data_f5a0d2d435bf90e588ac5022fe59a51e
#
_entry.id   f5a0d2d435bf90e588ac5022fe59a51e
#
_cell.length_a   1.000
_cell.length_b   1.000
_cell.length_c   1.000
_cell.angle_alpha   90.00
_cell.angle_beta   90.00
_cell.angle_gamma   90.00
#
_symmetry.space_group_name_H-M   'P 1'
#
loop_
_entity.id
_entity.type
_entity.pdbx_description
1 polymer ?
#
loop_
_entity_poly.entity_id
_entity_poly.type
_entity_poly.pdbx_seq_one_letter_code
_entity_poly.pdbx_strand_id
1 'polypeptide(L)'
;LMRGRRNMRTFVGKSVPEILETMLGEWQQRSAAMDRVFDFELLLDRGRYPKRAQTLQLDESDYGFLDRLTRHDGIWCFVKAGTRDGSASNAPVHTLVFCDDPMRLPQSAAGTVPYHYGAAVKARDSITRWSEARSLIPGAIRGTSPDHETGKVDRVEVDTMLDQGKAGNDLARLMTDAAVDRPHAGDSREDYQREGKLRMQAHERRAACVHAASDVRNLTPGFWFTLRGHRQVDRREPRQREFVVTGQHQRVMNNVPKALGEQARALAEASGWHIEMRSDGDEAEVRYENTFTCVLRGVPLTPDYDSRIDLPRTEPMSAVVVGPQGEDVHCDAMGRYKLQFVGLHAEDHAHAQGAGTSGTDRDSAWVRAGNLWAGQQYGINLPLRAGMEVLVAFANGDPDRPYITAVLPGWNNMPATFSNTGSLPGNRYVSGIKTQEIKGPGHNQLRLDDTSGQISGQLASTHAHSQLNLGYLTHPREEGKGAPRGEGLEARSDAHVAVRSGMAMLLSAWQRLKASGEQLEREAYLQLMQDSLDLFKSLGDYAAQHQGVAMDTQPQDTLAATIKGWPDQPGDAKGDPAAQAAIGITAPAGISLATPKAVVTYAGSNVDTVAQKHVQITSGERTNLHAGGGLSLFAHQDGISAIANQGKVHLQSQADDTLIDSAKNIHWTAVDGKLVGVAKEIVFMTPEGAYLKLAGSTVEVGGNGPFISKTAGHQWAGPASMSGDLPKFDHGAVGRVPKLVRDLDRSAASGYQGEVKQATGGASPGQTNASGELSAVKSGRLEQLVVNFFKKRS
;
A
#
# COMPACT_ATOMS: atom_id res chain seq x y z
N LEU A 1 27.88 -38.51 -20.54
CA LEU A 1 27.70 -38.49 -19.08
C LEU A 1 26.78 -37.31 -18.67
N MET A 2 27.08 -36.08 -19.09
CA MET A 2 26.25 -34.86 -18.75
C MET A 2 24.77 -34.99 -19.16
N ARG A 3 24.43 -35.76 -20.21
CA ARG A 3 23.06 -36.05 -20.58
C ARG A 3 22.32 -36.96 -19.58
N GLY A 4 23.05 -37.73 -18.80
CA GLY A 4 22.49 -38.64 -17.80
C GLY A 4 22.26 -38.00 -16.42
N ARG A 5 22.68 -36.76 -16.20
CA ARG A 5 22.44 -36.01 -14.96
C ARG A 5 21.42 -34.91 -15.22
N ARG A 6 20.19 -35.08 -14.76
CA ARG A 6 19.18 -34.00 -14.70
C ARG A 6 19.30 -33.28 -13.38
N ASN A 7 19.09 -31.98 -13.40
CA ASN A 7 19.25 -31.15 -12.20
C ASN A 7 18.34 -29.94 -12.22
N MET A 8 18.27 -29.31 -11.05
CA MET A 8 17.64 -28.02 -10.86
C MET A 8 18.57 -27.12 -10.05
N ARG A 9 19.02 -26.03 -10.65
CA ARG A 9 20.04 -25.13 -10.08
C ARG A 9 19.73 -23.67 -10.40
N THR A 10 20.00 -22.77 -9.48
CA THR A 10 19.87 -21.33 -9.68
C THR A 10 21.25 -20.67 -9.70
N PHE A 11 21.49 -19.84 -10.71
CA PHE A 11 22.66 -18.98 -10.81
C PHE A 11 22.19 -17.52 -10.77
N VAL A 12 22.64 -16.75 -9.79
CA VAL A 12 22.27 -15.34 -9.60
C VAL A 12 23.47 -14.45 -9.91
N GLY A 13 23.29 -13.44 -10.77
CA GLY A 13 24.36 -12.48 -11.11
C GLY A 13 25.55 -13.11 -11.84
N LYS A 14 25.35 -14.18 -12.62
CA LYS A 14 26.40 -14.88 -13.36
C LYS A 14 26.27 -14.68 -14.87
N SER A 15 27.37 -14.57 -15.54
CA SER A 15 27.45 -14.64 -17.00
C SER A 15 27.54 -16.10 -17.47
N VAL A 16 27.22 -16.34 -18.75
CA VAL A 16 27.27 -17.69 -19.32
C VAL A 16 28.69 -18.31 -19.24
N PRO A 17 29.79 -17.59 -19.53
CA PRO A 17 31.13 -18.14 -19.28
C PRO A 17 31.38 -18.54 -17.83
N GLU A 18 30.91 -17.79 -16.84
CA GLU A 18 31.06 -18.16 -15.43
C GLU A 18 30.24 -19.41 -15.05
N ILE A 19 29.07 -19.60 -15.66
CA ILE A 19 28.26 -20.80 -15.48
C ILE A 19 28.93 -22.01 -16.11
N LEU A 20 29.48 -21.86 -17.34
CA LEU A 20 30.25 -22.90 -18.01
C LEU A 20 31.45 -23.36 -17.16
N GLU A 21 32.27 -22.43 -16.69
CA GLU A 21 33.40 -22.74 -15.82
C GLU A 21 32.98 -23.47 -14.55
N THR A 22 31.92 -23.02 -13.90
CA THR A 22 31.41 -23.64 -12.69
C THR A 22 31.02 -25.11 -12.95
N MET A 23 30.14 -25.32 -13.94
CA MET A 23 29.60 -26.67 -14.20
C MET A 23 30.63 -27.62 -14.77
N LEU A 24 31.44 -27.16 -15.72
CA LEU A 24 32.47 -28.02 -16.34
C LEU A 24 33.59 -28.35 -15.34
N GLY A 25 33.96 -27.36 -14.50
CA GLY A 25 34.92 -27.59 -13.42
C GLY A 25 34.42 -28.58 -12.38
N GLU A 26 33.14 -28.53 -12.01
CA GLU A 26 32.54 -29.54 -11.15
C GLU A 26 32.57 -30.96 -11.78
N TRP A 27 32.27 -31.08 -13.06
CA TRP A 27 32.34 -32.37 -13.77
C TRP A 27 33.76 -32.92 -13.79
N GLN A 28 34.77 -32.05 -13.98
CA GLN A 28 36.19 -32.45 -13.96
C GLN A 28 36.61 -32.93 -12.55
N GLN A 29 36.21 -32.20 -11.50
CA GLN A 29 36.63 -32.46 -10.13
C GLN A 29 35.92 -33.63 -9.44
N ARG A 30 34.67 -33.91 -9.83
CA ARG A 30 33.83 -34.96 -9.17
C ARG A 30 34.30 -36.37 -9.37
N SER A 31 35.14 -36.63 -10.37
CA SER A 31 35.59 -37.99 -10.68
C SER A 31 37.05 -38.01 -11.16
N ALA A 32 37.91 -38.79 -10.51
CA ALA A 32 39.26 -39.01 -10.96
C ALA A 32 39.36 -39.62 -12.38
N ALA A 33 38.33 -40.30 -12.84
CA ALA A 33 38.24 -40.77 -14.21
C ALA A 33 37.97 -39.63 -15.18
N MET A 34 37.05 -38.73 -14.84
CA MET A 34 36.77 -37.54 -15.65
C MET A 34 37.97 -36.60 -15.71
N ASP A 35 38.64 -36.34 -14.61
CA ASP A 35 39.84 -35.50 -14.57
C ASP A 35 40.94 -36.00 -15.52
N ARG A 36 41.00 -37.31 -15.74
CA ARG A 36 42.03 -37.88 -16.64
C ARG A 36 41.70 -37.73 -18.12
N VAL A 37 40.41 -37.74 -18.52
CA VAL A 37 39.97 -37.87 -19.92
C VAL A 37 39.22 -36.66 -20.46
N PHE A 38 38.89 -35.72 -19.60
CA PHE A 38 38.06 -34.57 -19.93
C PHE A 38 38.80 -33.27 -19.60
N ASP A 39 38.70 -32.30 -20.52
CA ASP A 39 39.16 -30.93 -20.33
C ASP A 39 38.23 -29.95 -21.07
N PHE A 40 38.37 -28.67 -20.79
CA PHE A 40 37.61 -27.63 -21.51
C PHE A 40 38.44 -26.36 -21.70
N GLU A 41 38.16 -25.69 -22.80
CA GLU A 41 38.77 -24.40 -23.17
C GLU A 41 37.66 -23.37 -23.50
N LEU A 42 37.84 -22.14 -23.01
CA LEU A 42 36.91 -21.02 -23.31
C LEU A 42 37.64 -19.98 -24.15
N LEU A 43 37.49 -20.07 -25.50
CA LEU A 43 37.98 -19.08 -26.46
C LEU A 43 36.95 -17.95 -26.62
N LEU A 44 36.53 -17.35 -25.50
CA LEU A 44 35.46 -16.37 -25.42
C LEU A 44 35.99 -14.99 -25.05
N ASP A 45 35.36 -13.96 -25.61
CA ASP A 45 35.51 -12.60 -25.15
C ASP A 45 34.57 -12.34 -23.96
N ARG A 46 35.04 -12.52 -22.74
CA ARG A 46 34.29 -12.41 -21.52
C ARG A 46 33.54 -11.08 -21.37
N GLY A 47 34.07 -10.00 -21.94
CA GLY A 47 33.46 -8.68 -21.91
C GLY A 47 32.12 -8.56 -22.70
N ARG A 48 31.87 -9.54 -23.57
CA ARG A 48 30.62 -9.56 -24.38
C ARG A 48 29.44 -10.16 -23.65
N TYR A 49 29.64 -10.84 -22.51
CA TYR A 49 28.61 -11.61 -21.81
C TYR A 49 28.15 -10.86 -20.57
N PRO A 50 26.92 -10.37 -20.55
CA PRO A 50 26.38 -9.70 -19.37
C PRO A 50 26.20 -10.68 -18.22
N LYS A 51 26.27 -10.17 -17.01
CA LYS A 51 25.81 -10.89 -15.83
C LYS A 51 24.29 -10.84 -15.82
N ARG A 52 23.68 -12.00 -15.94
CA ARG A 52 22.23 -12.16 -15.93
C ARG A 52 21.71 -12.04 -14.50
N ALA A 53 20.57 -11.40 -14.33
CA ALA A 53 19.91 -11.29 -13.02
C ALA A 53 19.71 -12.66 -12.40
N GLN A 54 19.24 -13.62 -13.22
CA GLN A 54 19.05 -15.02 -12.82
C GLN A 54 19.14 -15.92 -14.06
N THR A 55 19.68 -17.13 -13.85
CA THR A 55 19.61 -18.22 -14.81
C THR A 55 19.22 -19.48 -14.06
N LEU A 56 18.16 -20.16 -14.50
CA LEU A 56 17.60 -21.36 -13.85
C LEU A 56 17.75 -22.57 -14.74
N GLN A 57 18.50 -23.58 -14.30
CA GLN A 57 18.40 -24.94 -14.81
C GLN A 57 17.15 -25.57 -14.23
N LEU A 58 16.17 -25.90 -15.05
CA LEU A 58 14.88 -26.41 -14.61
C LEU A 58 14.60 -27.77 -15.25
N ASP A 59 14.82 -28.82 -14.47
CA ASP A 59 14.59 -30.21 -14.88
C ASP A 59 15.28 -30.58 -16.22
N GLU A 60 16.40 -29.93 -16.52
CA GLU A 60 17.23 -30.16 -17.69
C GLU A 60 18.45 -31.05 -17.33
N SER A 61 18.92 -31.83 -18.31
CA SER A 61 20.25 -32.42 -18.15
C SER A 61 21.32 -31.33 -18.15
N ASP A 62 22.47 -31.58 -17.47
CA ASP A 62 23.57 -30.59 -17.46
C ASP A 62 24.05 -30.26 -18.90
N TYR A 63 24.04 -31.27 -19.80
CA TYR A 63 24.32 -31.02 -21.21
C TYR A 63 23.22 -30.12 -21.86
N GLY A 64 21.96 -30.43 -21.69
CA GLY A 64 20.88 -29.64 -22.30
C GLY A 64 20.89 -28.18 -21.82
N PHE A 65 21.15 -27.98 -20.53
CA PHE A 65 21.26 -26.65 -19.95
C PHE A 65 22.43 -25.84 -20.55
N LEU A 66 23.61 -26.43 -20.62
CA LEU A 66 24.76 -25.75 -21.21
C LEU A 66 24.60 -25.52 -22.71
N ASP A 67 24.01 -26.50 -23.45
CA ASP A 67 23.73 -26.35 -24.88
C ASP A 67 22.75 -25.20 -25.14
N ARG A 68 21.66 -25.12 -24.34
CA ARG A 68 20.70 -24.01 -24.41
C ARG A 68 21.34 -22.65 -24.18
N LEU A 69 22.14 -22.53 -23.12
CA LEU A 69 22.81 -21.26 -22.80
C LEU A 69 23.81 -20.84 -23.87
N THR A 70 24.63 -21.77 -24.32
CA THR A 70 25.66 -21.49 -25.36
C THR A 70 25.01 -21.10 -26.68
N ARG A 71 23.98 -21.83 -27.11
CA ARG A 71 23.23 -21.48 -28.34
C ARG A 71 22.54 -20.11 -28.25
N HIS A 72 21.91 -19.81 -27.09
CA HIS A 72 21.31 -18.50 -26.86
C HIS A 72 22.32 -17.35 -26.96
N ASP A 73 23.51 -17.54 -26.41
CA ASP A 73 24.53 -16.51 -26.36
C ASP A 73 25.47 -16.50 -27.58
N GLY A 74 25.18 -17.34 -28.60
CA GLY A 74 25.93 -17.37 -29.82
C GLY A 74 27.31 -18.08 -29.72
N ILE A 75 27.48 -18.89 -28.67
CA ILE A 75 28.68 -19.64 -28.41
C ILE A 75 28.61 -20.97 -29.17
N TRP A 76 29.59 -21.23 -29.99
CA TRP A 76 29.76 -22.47 -30.72
C TRP A 76 30.73 -23.40 -29.99
N CYS A 77 30.51 -24.71 -29.97
CA CYS A 77 31.37 -25.62 -29.29
C CYS A 77 31.78 -26.83 -30.19
N PHE A 78 32.93 -27.34 -29.93
CA PHE A 78 33.45 -28.51 -30.59
C PHE A 78 34.38 -29.33 -29.67
N VAL A 79 34.66 -30.57 -30.00
CA VAL A 79 35.56 -31.45 -29.26
C VAL A 79 36.92 -31.48 -29.96
N LYS A 80 37.98 -31.11 -29.23
CA LYS A 80 39.37 -31.26 -29.59
C LYS A 80 39.90 -32.55 -28.98
N ALA A 81 40.30 -33.51 -29.79
CA ALA A 81 40.99 -34.71 -29.34
C ALA A 81 42.49 -34.45 -29.25
N GLY A 82 43.17 -35.06 -28.32
CA GLY A 82 44.63 -34.93 -28.14
C GLY A 82 45.08 -35.24 -26.75
N THR A 83 46.13 -34.62 -26.32
CA THR A 83 46.65 -34.70 -24.92
C THR A 83 46.39 -33.34 -24.26
N ARG A 84 46.34 -33.30 -22.93
CA ARG A 84 46.17 -32.06 -22.17
C ARG A 84 47.42 -31.17 -22.38
N ASP A 85 47.20 -29.92 -22.77
CA ASP A 85 48.27 -28.93 -22.95
C ASP A 85 49.05 -28.73 -21.63
N GLY A 86 50.38 -28.79 -21.70
CA GLY A 86 51.26 -28.65 -20.53
C GLY A 86 51.34 -29.85 -19.60
N SER A 87 50.67 -30.97 -19.92
CA SER A 87 50.76 -32.22 -19.16
C SER A 87 51.91 -33.08 -19.63
N ALA A 88 52.67 -33.70 -18.70
CA ALA A 88 53.67 -34.73 -19.00
C ALA A 88 53.02 -36.08 -19.36
N SER A 89 51.74 -36.21 -19.24
CA SER A 89 50.99 -37.45 -19.55
C SER A 89 50.59 -37.48 -21.02
N ASN A 90 50.86 -38.58 -21.70
CA ASN A 90 50.42 -38.88 -23.05
C ASN A 90 49.00 -39.48 -23.07
N ALA A 91 48.26 -39.44 -21.99
CA ALA A 91 46.92 -39.95 -21.96
C ALA A 91 46.01 -39.11 -22.86
N PRO A 92 45.14 -39.76 -23.67
CA PRO A 92 44.22 -39.04 -24.52
C PRO A 92 43.17 -38.30 -23.71
N VAL A 93 42.93 -37.06 -24.05
CA VAL A 93 41.93 -36.18 -23.42
C VAL A 93 40.97 -35.65 -24.48
N HIS A 94 39.69 -35.58 -24.15
CA HIS A 94 38.67 -34.90 -24.92
C HIS A 94 38.47 -33.49 -24.33
N THR A 95 38.96 -32.49 -25.05
CA THR A 95 38.79 -31.08 -24.65
C THR A 95 37.58 -30.50 -25.34
N LEU A 96 36.60 -30.04 -24.55
CA LEU A 96 35.45 -29.34 -25.04
C LEU A 96 35.80 -27.83 -25.20
N VAL A 97 35.83 -27.37 -26.44
CA VAL A 97 36.20 -25.99 -26.75
C VAL A 97 34.97 -25.15 -27.05
N PHE A 98 34.80 -24.03 -26.35
CA PHE A 98 33.76 -23.06 -26.60
C PHE A 98 34.34 -21.83 -27.25
N CYS A 99 33.73 -21.32 -28.31
CA CYS A 99 34.23 -20.23 -29.10
C CYS A 99 33.12 -19.28 -29.53
N ASP A 100 33.40 -17.96 -29.55
CA ASP A 100 32.48 -16.90 -29.98
C ASP A 100 32.98 -16.12 -31.23
N ASP A 101 34.25 -16.37 -31.62
CA ASP A 101 34.87 -15.71 -32.75
C ASP A 101 35.67 -16.75 -33.57
N PRO A 102 35.28 -17.01 -34.83
CA PRO A 102 36.00 -17.95 -35.68
C PRO A 102 37.47 -17.54 -35.93
N MET A 103 37.85 -16.30 -35.72
CA MET A 103 39.23 -15.84 -35.85
C MET A 103 40.14 -16.35 -34.74
N ARG A 104 39.58 -16.79 -33.60
CA ARG A 104 40.30 -17.38 -32.46
C ARG A 104 40.57 -18.88 -32.60
N LEU A 105 39.89 -19.52 -33.57
CA LEU A 105 40.04 -20.94 -33.78
C LEU A 105 41.47 -21.33 -34.23
N PRO A 106 41.98 -22.52 -33.81
CA PRO A 106 43.28 -22.97 -34.20
C PRO A 106 43.35 -23.38 -35.68
N GLN A 107 44.54 -23.33 -36.25
CA GLN A 107 44.76 -23.84 -37.59
C GLN A 107 44.83 -25.38 -37.54
N SER A 108 44.23 -26.04 -38.52
CA SER A 108 44.36 -27.47 -38.70
C SER A 108 45.82 -27.85 -38.98
N ALA A 109 46.27 -29.00 -38.49
CA ALA A 109 47.56 -29.54 -38.81
C ALA A 109 47.80 -29.78 -40.32
N ALA A 110 46.70 -29.86 -41.08
CA ALA A 110 46.75 -29.94 -42.54
C ALA A 110 47.28 -28.63 -43.19
N GLY A 111 47.18 -27.48 -42.47
CA GLY A 111 47.64 -26.16 -42.93
C GLY A 111 47.03 -25.72 -44.27
N THR A 112 47.80 -25.74 -45.34
CA THR A 112 47.32 -25.47 -46.69
C THR A 112 47.01 -26.76 -47.41
N VAL A 113 45.76 -26.97 -47.78
CA VAL A 113 45.21 -28.18 -48.39
C VAL A 113 45.05 -27.95 -49.91
N PRO A 114 45.65 -28.81 -50.77
CA PRO A 114 45.46 -28.69 -52.19
C PRO A 114 44.09 -29.24 -52.64
N TYR A 115 43.56 -28.63 -53.71
CA TYR A 115 42.46 -29.20 -54.46
C TYR A 115 43.02 -30.03 -55.60
N HIS A 116 42.48 -31.24 -55.82
CA HIS A 116 42.92 -32.11 -56.88
C HIS A 116 41.83 -32.31 -57.96
N TYR A 117 42.17 -32.01 -59.23
CA TYR A 117 41.32 -32.21 -60.36
C TYR A 117 41.62 -33.59 -61.01
N GLY A 118 40.69 -34.50 -61.06
CA GLY A 118 40.73 -35.71 -61.88
C GLY A 118 41.65 -36.82 -61.44
N ALA A 119 41.97 -37.74 -62.34
CA ALA A 119 42.63 -39.02 -62.08
C ALA A 119 44.14 -39.00 -62.10
N ALA A 120 44.81 -37.84 -62.04
CA ALA A 120 46.24 -37.78 -61.97
C ALA A 120 46.80 -38.35 -60.64
N VAL A 121 48.00 -38.89 -60.61
CA VAL A 121 48.64 -39.41 -59.41
C VAL A 121 48.75 -38.34 -58.32
N LYS A 122 48.12 -38.64 -57.21
CA LYS A 122 48.16 -37.73 -56.05
C LYS A 122 49.56 -37.84 -55.35
N ALA A 123 50.16 -36.68 -55.21
CA ALA A 123 51.41 -36.56 -54.41
C ALA A 123 51.17 -36.49 -52.91
N ARG A 124 49.96 -36.12 -52.45
CA ARG A 124 49.57 -35.94 -51.08
C ARG A 124 48.09 -35.89 -50.91
N ASP A 125 47.60 -36.05 -49.70
CA ASP A 125 46.18 -35.91 -49.31
C ASP A 125 45.64 -34.60 -49.82
N SER A 126 44.42 -34.57 -50.38
CA SER A 126 43.82 -33.44 -51.06
C SER A 126 42.29 -33.42 -50.99
N ILE A 127 41.70 -32.27 -51.23
CA ILE A 127 40.28 -32.11 -51.41
C ILE A 127 39.96 -32.51 -52.86
N THR A 128 39.00 -33.45 -53.02
CA THR A 128 38.64 -34.01 -54.32
C THR A 128 37.29 -33.48 -54.85
N ARG A 129 36.47 -32.98 -53.97
CA ARG A 129 35.19 -32.40 -54.33
C ARG A 129 34.96 -31.15 -53.50
N TRP A 130 34.45 -30.12 -54.12
CA TRP A 130 34.17 -28.82 -53.53
C TRP A 130 32.87 -28.25 -54.12
N SER A 131 31.87 -27.99 -53.30
CA SER A 131 30.59 -27.46 -53.73
C SER A 131 30.15 -26.37 -52.76
N GLU A 132 30.02 -25.14 -53.23
CA GLU A 132 29.47 -24.05 -52.45
C GLU A 132 27.97 -24.00 -52.64
N ALA A 133 27.24 -24.18 -51.59
CA ALA A 133 25.79 -23.98 -51.51
C ALA A 133 25.50 -22.58 -51.00
N ARG A 134 24.54 -21.87 -51.62
CA ARG A 134 24.05 -20.59 -51.11
C ARG A 134 22.57 -20.68 -50.89
N SER A 135 22.12 -20.14 -49.79
CA SER A 135 20.71 -20.08 -49.42
C SER A 135 20.28 -18.60 -49.26
N LEU A 136 19.10 -18.30 -49.68
CA LEU A 136 18.49 -16.98 -49.45
C LEU A 136 18.10 -16.91 -47.96
N ILE A 137 18.44 -15.80 -47.32
CA ILE A 137 18.14 -15.53 -45.92
C ILE A 137 17.30 -14.27 -45.76
N PRO A 138 16.59 -14.08 -44.64
CA PRO A 138 15.88 -12.85 -44.35
C PRO A 138 16.79 -11.62 -44.39
N GLY A 139 16.23 -10.52 -44.95
CA GLY A 139 16.95 -9.24 -45.02
C GLY A 139 16.99 -8.49 -43.69
N ALA A 140 16.06 -8.77 -42.77
CA ALA A 140 15.98 -8.10 -41.51
C ALA A 140 15.43 -9.01 -40.40
N ILE A 141 15.89 -8.76 -39.17
CA ILE A 141 15.29 -9.22 -37.91
C ILE A 141 14.56 -8.05 -37.30
N ARG A 142 13.35 -8.29 -36.81
CA ARG A 142 12.59 -7.35 -35.99
C ARG A 142 12.07 -8.04 -34.73
N GLY A 143 12.37 -7.49 -33.57
CA GLY A 143 11.89 -7.99 -32.30
C GLY A 143 11.26 -6.91 -31.45
N THR A 144 10.28 -7.26 -30.64
CA THR A 144 9.69 -6.39 -29.64
C THR A 144 9.55 -7.12 -28.32
N SER A 145 9.96 -6.49 -27.23
CA SER A 145 9.85 -7.03 -25.87
C SER A 145 9.30 -5.96 -24.93
N PRO A 146 8.17 -6.17 -24.24
CA PRO A 146 7.70 -5.26 -23.18
C PRO A 146 8.68 -5.28 -22.00
N ASP A 147 9.13 -4.10 -21.59
CA ASP A 147 9.96 -3.97 -20.40
C ASP A 147 9.16 -3.36 -19.25
N HIS A 148 9.02 -4.10 -18.16
CA HIS A 148 8.26 -3.69 -16.99
C HIS A 148 9.04 -2.74 -16.07
N GLU A 149 10.36 -2.68 -16.17
CA GLU A 149 11.19 -1.79 -15.36
C GLU A 149 11.15 -0.36 -15.88
N THR A 150 11.15 -0.21 -17.19
CA THR A 150 11.08 1.11 -17.83
C THR A 150 9.65 1.51 -18.24
N GLY A 151 8.72 0.55 -18.24
CA GLY A 151 7.35 0.75 -18.74
C GLY A 151 7.25 0.97 -20.23
N LYS A 152 8.29 0.60 -21.00
CA LYS A 152 8.40 0.79 -22.45
C LYS A 152 8.40 -0.55 -23.17
N VAL A 153 8.29 -0.51 -24.48
CA VAL A 153 8.50 -1.65 -25.37
C VAL A 153 9.87 -1.48 -26.01
N ASP A 154 10.80 -2.37 -25.67
CA ASP A 154 12.06 -2.45 -26.34
C ASP A 154 11.90 -3.01 -27.74
N ARG A 155 12.65 -2.47 -28.67
CA ARG A 155 12.62 -2.85 -30.08
C ARG A 155 14.02 -3.11 -30.55
N VAL A 156 14.19 -4.17 -31.32
CA VAL A 156 15.41 -4.48 -32.03
C VAL A 156 15.10 -4.59 -33.51
N GLU A 157 15.95 -3.98 -34.32
CA GLU A 157 15.93 -4.09 -35.77
C GLU A 157 17.38 -4.24 -36.23
N VAL A 158 17.66 -5.34 -36.95
CA VAL A 158 18.98 -5.68 -37.45
C VAL A 158 18.84 -6.12 -38.89
N ASP A 159 19.45 -5.36 -39.79
CA ASP A 159 19.55 -5.71 -41.18
C ASP A 159 20.74 -6.62 -41.44
N THR A 160 20.61 -7.54 -42.41
CA THR A 160 21.75 -8.36 -42.84
C THR A 160 22.82 -7.51 -43.54
N MET A 161 24.07 -7.81 -43.26
CA MET A 161 25.21 -7.20 -43.94
C MET A 161 25.73 -8.03 -45.14
N LEU A 162 25.10 -9.18 -45.40
CA LEU A 162 25.50 -10.04 -46.50
C LEU A 162 24.93 -9.56 -47.83
N ASP A 163 25.80 -9.45 -48.82
CA ASP A 163 25.40 -9.24 -50.22
C ASP A 163 25.00 -10.59 -50.83
N GLN A 164 23.68 -10.74 -51.06
CA GLN A 164 23.11 -11.91 -51.71
C GLN A 164 22.94 -11.75 -53.22
N GLY A 165 23.56 -10.71 -53.80
CA GLY A 165 23.44 -10.32 -55.19
C GLY A 165 22.15 -9.51 -55.47
N LYS A 166 22.07 -8.84 -56.60
CA LYS A 166 20.95 -7.91 -56.91
C LYS A 166 19.56 -8.53 -56.69
N ALA A 167 19.30 -9.67 -57.29
CA ALA A 167 18.03 -10.37 -57.15
C ALA A 167 17.82 -10.93 -55.74
N GLY A 168 18.89 -11.46 -55.11
CA GLY A 168 18.83 -11.98 -53.75
C GLY A 168 18.55 -10.88 -52.73
N ASN A 169 19.18 -9.71 -52.85
CA ASN A 169 18.93 -8.56 -52.00
C ASN A 169 17.51 -8.01 -52.14
N ASP A 170 16.98 -7.99 -53.35
CA ASP A 170 15.58 -7.57 -53.57
C ASP A 170 14.57 -8.54 -52.92
N LEU A 171 14.81 -9.86 -53.04
CA LEU A 171 13.98 -10.86 -52.39
C LEU A 171 14.14 -10.85 -50.86
N ALA A 172 15.37 -10.70 -50.35
CA ALA A 172 15.66 -10.63 -48.91
C ALA A 172 14.92 -9.47 -48.21
N ARG A 173 14.76 -8.32 -48.90
CA ARG A 173 13.98 -7.18 -48.38
C ARG A 173 12.50 -7.50 -48.12
N LEU A 174 11.96 -8.50 -48.81
CA LEU A 174 10.58 -8.96 -48.60
C LEU A 174 10.48 -9.93 -47.44
N MET A 175 11.60 -10.45 -46.97
CA MET A 175 11.65 -11.43 -45.89
C MET A 175 12.16 -10.75 -44.60
N THR A 176 11.31 -10.76 -43.58
CA THR A 176 11.63 -10.27 -42.26
C THR A 176 11.35 -11.39 -41.25
N ASP A 177 12.33 -11.71 -40.41
CA ASP A 177 12.11 -12.57 -39.26
C ASP A 177 11.64 -11.66 -38.12
N ALA A 178 10.31 -11.60 -37.90
CA ALA A 178 9.68 -10.77 -36.88
C ALA A 178 9.15 -11.58 -35.72
N ALA A 179 9.43 -11.17 -34.51
CA ALA A 179 8.96 -11.82 -33.28
C ALA A 179 8.48 -10.81 -32.23
N VAL A 180 7.48 -11.22 -31.47
CA VAL A 180 7.14 -10.63 -30.19
C VAL A 180 7.76 -11.55 -29.13
N ASP A 181 8.80 -11.05 -28.51
CA ASP A 181 9.56 -11.80 -27.52
C ASP A 181 8.91 -11.70 -26.13
N ARG A 182 9.38 -12.53 -25.20
CA ARG A 182 8.92 -12.52 -23.82
C ARG A 182 9.10 -11.14 -23.15
N PRO A 183 8.28 -10.80 -22.16
CA PRO A 183 8.50 -9.58 -21.38
C PRO A 183 9.90 -9.58 -20.75
N HIS A 184 10.61 -8.46 -20.85
CA HIS A 184 11.96 -8.27 -20.32
C HIS A 184 12.92 -9.33 -20.85
N ALA A 185 12.98 -9.48 -22.18
CA ALA A 185 13.80 -10.49 -22.87
C ALA A 185 15.28 -10.34 -22.54
N GLY A 186 15.84 -9.14 -22.64
CA GLY A 186 17.16 -8.79 -22.12
C GLY A 186 17.09 -8.18 -20.72
N ASP A 187 18.12 -8.31 -19.90
CA ASP A 187 18.22 -7.61 -18.61
C ASP A 187 18.52 -6.10 -18.82
N SER A 188 18.91 -5.75 -20.04
CA SER A 188 19.06 -4.37 -20.51
C SER A 188 18.65 -4.27 -21.98
N ARG A 189 18.45 -3.04 -22.47
CA ARG A 189 18.19 -2.78 -23.89
C ARG A 189 19.36 -3.23 -24.78
N GLU A 190 20.60 -3.07 -24.32
CA GLU A 190 21.82 -3.49 -25.01
C GLU A 190 21.85 -5.01 -25.15
N ASP A 191 21.45 -5.75 -24.12
CA ASP A 191 21.35 -7.21 -24.18
C ASP A 191 20.32 -7.66 -25.19
N TYR A 192 19.17 -7.05 -25.21
CA TYR A 192 18.14 -7.36 -26.20
C TYR A 192 18.60 -7.04 -27.64
N GLN A 193 19.33 -5.96 -27.83
CA GLN A 193 19.93 -5.65 -29.13
C GLN A 193 21.00 -6.68 -29.52
N ARG A 194 21.77 -7.18 -28.57
CA ARG A 194 22.74 -8.27 -28.79
C ARG A 194 22.04 -9.55 -29.24
N GLU A 195 20.92 -9.95 -28.59
CA GLU A 195 20.13 -11.10 -29.00
C GLU A 195 19.65 -10.97 -30.46
N GLY A 196 19.15 -9.80 -30.87
CA GLY A 196 18.77 -9.55 -32.26
C GLY A 196 19.94 -9.71 -33.24
N LYS A 197 21.13 -9.24 -32.89
CA LYS A 197 22.33 -9.42 -33.72
C LYS A 197 22.70 -10.91 -33.85
N LEU A 198 22.66 -11.67 -32.76
CA LEU A 198 22.94 -13.10 -32.76
C LEU A 198 21.93 -13.86 -33.65
N ARG A 199 20.65 -13.51 -33.62
CA ARG A 199 19.63 -14.09 -34.53
C ARG A 199 19.97 -13.80 -35.98
N MET A 200 20.37 -12.57 -36.34
CA MET A 200 20.80 -12.26 -37.70
C MET A 200 22.06 -13.07 -38.09
N GLN A 201 23.06 -13.15 -37.22
CA GLN A 201 24.26 -13.93 -37.48
C GLN A 201 23.97 -15.42 -37.69
N ALA A 202 23.01 -15.99 -36.98
CA ALA A 202 22.57 -17.36 -37.20
C ALA A 202 21.98 -17.55 -38.61
N HIS A 203 21.20 -16.58 -39.11
CA HIS A 203 20.76 -16.59 -40.52
C HIS A 203 21.95 -16.46 -41.48
N GLU A 204 22.86 -15.52 -41.23
CA GLU A 204 24.04 -15.28 -42.09
C GLU A 204 24.94 -16.49 -42.16
N ARG A 205 25.09 -17.25 -41.09
CA ARG A 205 25.84 -18.53 -41.11
C ARG A 205 25.26 -19.54 -42.11
N ARG A 206 23.94 -19.57 -42.27
CA ARG A 206 23.24 -20.48 -43.20
C ARG A 206 23.30 -19.99 -44.67
N ALA A 207 23.62 -18.75 -44.90
CA ALA A 207 23.61 -18.19 -46.24
C ALA A 207 24.63 -18.83 -47.18
N ALA A 208 25.76 -19.31 -46.68
CA ALA A 208 26.76 -19.95 -47.49
C ALA A 208 27.41 -21.10 -46.69
N CYS A 209 27.37 -22.28 -47.27
CA CYS A 209 28.00 -23.48 -46.75
C CYS A 209 28.77 -24.19 -47.88
N VAL A 210 29.88 -24.76 -47.56
CA VAL A 210 30.68 -25.58 -48.49
C VAL A 210 30.50 -27.06 -48.09
N HIS A 211 30.15 -27.88 -49.04
CA HIS A 211 30.21 -29.36 -48.96
C HIS A 211 31.41 -29.85 -49.72
N ALA A 212 32.26 -30.60 -49.06
CA ALA A 212 33.50 -31.04 -49.64
C ALA A 212 33.76 -32.54 -49.33
N ALA A 213 34.57 -33.16 -50.14
CA ALA A 213 35.12 -34.50 -49.89
C ALA A 213 36.62 -34.47 -50.00
N SER A 214 37.29 -35.29 -49.21
CA SER A 214 38.76 -35.39 -49.19
C SER A 214 39.28 -36.73 -48.66
N ASP A 215 40.52 -36.96 -48.83
CA ASP A 215 41.31 -37.98 -48.14
C ASP A 215 42.30 -37.38 -47.11
N VAL A 216 42.12 -36.10 -46.76
CA VAL A 216 42.97 -35.36 -45.79
C VAL A 216 42.66 -35.80 -44.37
N ARG A 217 43.58 -36.52 -43.73
CA ARG A 217 43.42 -37.13 -42.42
C ARG A 217 43.46 -36.16 -41.25
N ASN A 218 44.08 -34.99 -41.44
CA ASN A 218 44.31 -34.00 -40.39
C ASN A 218 43.28 -32.87 -40.37
N LEU A 219 42.19 -33.00 -41.14
CA LEU A 219 41.02 -32.08 -41.00
C LEU A 219 40.25 -32.41 -39.75
N THR A 220 39.92 -31.41 -38.97
CA THR A 220 39.14 -31.56 -37.72
C THR A 220 38.13 -30.46 -37.59
N PRO A 221 36.85 -30.79 -37.20
CA PRO A 221 35.87 -29.76 -36.91
C PRO A 221 36.38 -28.76 -35.86
N GLY A 222 36.08 -27.47 -36.03
CA GLY A 222 36.55 -26.41 -35.16
C GLY A 222 37.93 -25.83 -35.52
N PHE A 223 38.58 -26.43 -36.56
CA PHE A 223 39.87 -25.93 -37.04
C PHE A 223 39.76 -25.34 -38.42
N TRP A 224 40.59 -24.34 -38.70
CA TRP A 224 40.62 -23.74 -40.02
C TRP A 224 41.77 -24.22 -40.89
N PHE A 225 41.57 -24.22 -42.20
CA PHE A 225 42.63 -24.55 -43.19
C PHE A 225 42.56 -23.55 -44.36
N THR A 226 43.62 -23.47 -45.16
CA THR A 226 43.70 -22.70 -46.39
C THR A 226 43.49 -23.62 -47.58
N LEU A 227 42.58 -23.33 -48.47
CA LEU A 227 42.39 -24.06 -49.74
C LEU A 227 43.28 -23.44 -50.82
N ARG A 228 43.97 -24.30 -51.58
CA ARG A 228 44.82 -23.90 -52.73
C ARG A 228 44.59 -24.84 -53.89
N GLY A 229 44.78 -24.34 -55.11
CA GLY A 229 44.65 -25.14 -56.35
C GLY A 229 43.20 -25.20 -56.88
N HIS A 230 42.26 -24.54 -56.27
CA HIS A 230 40.90 -24.48 -56.73
C HIS A 230 40.64 -23.22 -57.58
N ARG A 231 40.30 -23.38 -58.87
CA ARG A 231 40.20 -22.33 -59.89
C ARG A 231 39.43 -21.04 -59.47
N GLN A 232 38.37 -21.23 -58.74
CA GLN A 232 37.51 -20.09 -58.30
C GLN A 232 38.04 -19.49 -57.00
N VAL A 233 38.49 -20.33 -56.02
CA VAL A 233 38.95 -19.87 -54.71
C VAL A 233 40.28 -19.16 -54.82
N ASP A 234 41.17 -19.62 -55.67
CA ASP A 234 42.51 -18.97 -55.86
C ASP A 234 42.41 -17.56 -56.45
N ARG A 235 41.27 -17.15 -56.98
CA ARG A 235 41.00 -15.79 -57.43
C ARG A 235 40.59 -14.82 -56.33
N ARG A 236 40.25 -15.37 -55.18
CA ARG A 236 39.82 -14.58 -54.00
C ARG A 236 41.07 -14.02 -53.27
N GLU A 237 40.81 -12.98 -52.44
CA GLU A 237 41.80 -12.49 -51.49
C GLU A 237 42.29 -13.60 -50.54
N PRO A 238 43.55 -13.54 -50.06
CA PRO A 238 44.13 -14.59 -49.22
C PRO A 238 43.23 -15.00 -48.06
N ARG A 239 42.63 -14.06 -47.33
CA ARG A 239 41.71 -14.32 -46.21
C ARG A 239 40.42 -15.04 -46.63
N GLN A 240 40.00 -14.91 -47.85
CA GLN A 240 38.80 -15.55 -48.42
C GLN A 240 39.11 -16.99 -48.91
N ARG A 241 40.32 -17.51 -48.69
CA ARG A 241 40.72 -18.90 -48.93
C ARG A 241 40.84 -19.70 -47.66
N GLU A 242 40.56 -19.06 -46.50
CA GLU A 242 40.59 -19.72 -45.18
C GLU A 242 39.18 -20.21 -44.86
N PHE A 243 39.03 -21.49 -44.47
CA PHE A 243 37.75 -22.14 -44.18
C PHE A 243 37.83 -22.84 -42.84
N VAL A 244 36.76 -22.76 -42.05
CA VAL A 244 36.60 -23.50 -40.79
C VAL A 244 35.77 -24.73 -41.05
N VAL A 245 36.24 -25.90 -40.67
CA VAL A 245 35.50 -27.17 -40.72
C VAL A 245 34.41 -27.12 -39.66
N THR A 246 33.13 -27.26 -40.07
CA THR A 246 31.97 -27.22 -39.16
C THR A 246 31.38 -28.57 -38.86
N GLY A 247 31.61 -29.53 -39.72
CA GLY A 247 31.19 -30.92 -39.50
C GLY A 247 31.99 -31.84 -40.42
N GLN A 248 32.15 -33.08 -40.00
CA GLN A 248 32.91 -34.10 -40.75
C GLN A 248 32.32 -35.48 -40.56
N HIS A 249 32.19 -36.22 -41.64
CA HIS A 249 31.92 -37.65 -41.64
C HIS A 249 33.14 -38.36 -42.19
N GLN A 250 33.65 -39.33 -41.45
CA GLN A 250 34.89 -40.07 -41.79
C GLN A 250 34.56 -41.54 -42.05
N ARG A 251 35.12 -42.08 -43.10
CA ARG A 251 35.12 -43.49 -43.39
C ARG A 251 36.58 -44.03 -43.34
N VAL A 252 36.84 -44.95 -42.44
CA VAL A 252 38.19 -45.45 -42.15
C VAL A 252 38.17 -46.96 -42.29
N MET A 253 39.06 -47.47 -43.08
CA MET A 253 39.28 -48.95 -43.20
C MET A 253 40.33 -49.35 -42.15
N ASN A 254 39.93 -50.29 -41.31
CA ASN A 254 40.86 -50.89 -40.35
C ASN A 254 41.69 -52.02 -40.97
N ASN A 255 43.01 -51.95 -40.86
CA ASN A 255 43.94 -52.94 -41.35
C ASN A 255 44.26 -54.04 -40.32
N VAL A 256 43.40 -54.25 -39.34
CA VAL A 256 43.62 -55.33 -38.34
C VAL A 256 43.68 -56.68 -39.03
N PRO A 257 44.69 -57.55 -38.69
CA PRO A 257 44.71 -58.90 -39.23
C PRO A 257 43.41 -59.69 -39.07
N LYS A 258 43.02 -60.46 -40.04
CA LYS A 258 41.79 -61.29 -40.04
C LYS A 258 41.59 -62.06 -38.74
N ALA A 259 42.70 -62.58 -38.15
CA ALA A 259 42.70 -63.33 -36.88
C ALA A 259 42.18 -62.52 -35.66
N LEU A 260 42.24 -61.16 -35.73
CA LEU A 260 41.75 -60.21 -34.69
C LEU A 260 40.45 -59.56 -35.06
N GLY A 261 39.90 -59.85 -36.22
CA GLY A 261 38.70 -59.15 -36.76
C GLY A 261 37.48 -59.29 -35.89
N GLU A 262 37.23 -60.42 -35.27
CA GLU A 262 36.10 -60.66 -34.36
C GLU A 262 36.24 -59.84 -33.06
N GLN A 263 37.46 -59.76 -32.49
CA GLN A 263 37.73 -58.96 -31.28
C GLN A 263 37.61 -57.50 -31.57
N ALA A 264 38.13 -57.04 -32.73
CA ALA A 264 37.97 -55.66 -33.14
C ALA A 264 36.52 -55.29 -33.37
N ARG A 265 35.68 -56.19 -33.91
CA ARG A 265 34.24 -56.02 -34.08
C ARG A 265 33.54 -55.87 -32.72
N ALA A 266 33.76 -56.81 -31.83
CA ALA A 266 33.19 -56.82 -30.51
C ALA A 266 33.54 -55.55 -29.74
N LEU A 267 34.78 -55.06 -29.87
CA LEU A 267 35.21 -53.79 -29.26
C LEU A 267 34.50 -52.58 -29.88
N ALA A 268 34.34 -52.55 -31.19
CA ALA A 268 33.66 -51.46 -31.87
C ALA A 268 32.15 -51.42 -31.56
N GLU A 269 31.51 -52.57 -31.53
CA GLU A 269 30.11 -52.71 -31.12
C GLU A 269 29.89 -52.26 -29.66
N ALA A 270 30.79 -52.70 -28.76
CA ALA A 270 30.78 -52.28 -27.36
C ALA A 270 31.00 -50.75 -27.21
N SER A 271 31.72 -50.13 -28.14
CA SER A 271 32.01 -48.70 -28.19
C SER A 271 30.96 -47.89 -28.94
N GLY A 272 29.91 -48.54 -29.50
CA GLY A 272 28.86 -47.90 -30.29
C GLY A 272 29.31 -47.37 -31.66
N TRP A 273 30.41 -47.93 -32.19
CA TRP A 273 30.89 -47.55 -33.51
C TRP A 273 30.13 -48.28 -34.59
N HIS A 274 29.73 -47.61 -35.65
CA HIS A 274 29.10 -48.25 -36.81
C HIS A 274 30.18 -48.92 -37.68
N ILE A 275 30.09 -50.25 -37.82
CA ILE A 275 30.97 -51.01 -38.66
C ILE A 275 30.19 -51.54 -39.87
N GLU A 276 30.57 -51.10 -41.05
CA GLU A 276 30.15 -51.73 -42.32
C GLU A 276 31.02 -52.94 -42.57
N MET A 277 30.34 -54.11 -42.71
CA MET A 277 31.03 -55.34 -43.12
C MET A 277 31.26 -55.29 -44.60
N ARG A 278 32.50 -55.51 -45.02
CA ARG A 278 32.85 -55.63 -46.39
C ARG A 278 32.61 -57.06 -46.90
N SER A 279 31.96 -57.23 -48.04
CA SER A 279 31.91 -58.52 -48.75
C SER A 279 33.26 -58.84 -49.36
N ASP A 280 33.69 -60.14 -49.31
CA ASP A 280 34.90 -60.62 -49.98
C ASP A 280 34.74 -60.41 -51.51
N GLY A 281 35.42 -59.42 -52.06
CA GLY A 281 35.36 -59.06 -53.48
C GLY A 281 35.49 -57.57 -53.81
N ASP A 282 35.33 -56.70 -52.85
CA ASP A 282 35.50 -55.25 -53.11
C ASP A 282 36.93 -54.80 -52.87
N GLU A 283 37.69 -54.75 -53.92
CA GLU A 283 39.07 -54.18 -53.97
C GLU A 283 39.02 -52.62 -53.94
N ALA A 284 38.38 -52.00 -53.00
CA ALA A 284 38.49 -50.54 -52.85
C ALA A 284 39.80 -50.23 -52.14
N GLU A 285 40.72 -49.59 -52.82
CA GLU A 285 42.00 -49.07 -52.31
C GLU A 285 41.86 -47.93 -51.30
N VAL A 286 40.63 -47.46 -51.07
CA VAL A 286 40.42 -46.28 -50.22
C VAL A 286 40.52 -46.70 -48.76
N ARG A 287 41.63 -46.36 -48.09
CA ARG A 287 41.86 -46.62 -46.67
C ARG A 287 41.23 -45.58 -45.75
N TYR A 288 41.06 -44.37 -46.27
CA TYR A 288 40.50 -43.23 -45.57
C TYR A 288 39.82 -42.28 -46.56
N GLU A 289 38.60 -41.86 -46.27
CA GLU A 289 37.89 -40.80 -46.92
C GLU A 289 37.03 -40.03 -45.92
N ASN A 290 36.85 -38.75 -46.21
CA ASN A 290 35.93 -37.96 -45.43
C ASN A 290 35.06 -37.07 -46.33
N THR A 291 33.90 -36.78 -45.87
CA THR A 291 33.07 -35.68 -46.34
C THR A 291 32.92 -34.69 -45.22
N PHE A 292 33.02 -33.39 -45.55
CA PHE A 292 32.92 -32.36 -44.53
C PHE A 292 32.18 -31.14 -45.01
N THR A 293 31.67 -30.40 -44.05
CA THR A 293 31.12 -29.06 -44.26
C THR A 293 32.07 -28.02 -43.69
N CYS A 294 32.21 -26.90 -44.39
CA CYS A 294 32.96 -25.76 -43.89
C CYS A 294 32.38 -24.44 -44.32
N VAL A 295 32.74 -23.38 -43.62
CA VAL A 295 32.35 -22.01 -43.92
C VAL A 295 33.61 -21.14 -44.00
N LEU A 296 33.49 -20.00 -44.67
CA LEU A 296 34.58 -19.02 -44.71
C LEU A 296 34.92 -18.57 -43.26
N ARG A 297 36.19 -18.48 -42.90
CA ARG A 297 36.64 -18.19 -41.50
C ARG A 297 36.12 -16.87 -40.95
N GLY A 298 35.80 -15.87 -41.76
CA GLY A 298 35.22 -14.60 -41.33
C GLY A 298 33.69 -14.61 -41.05
N VAL A 299 33.03 -15.76 -41.31
CA VAL A 299 31.58 -15.89 -41.05
C VAL A 299 31.38 -16.28 -39.57
N PRO A 300 30.52 -15.51 -38.83
CA PRO A 300 30.18 -15.89 -37.46
C PRO A 300 29.56 -17.31 -37.40
N LEU A 301 30.04 -18.11 -36.45
CA LEU A 301 29.58 -19.52 -36.27
C LEU A 301 28.38 -19.60 -35.31
N THR A 302 27.65 -18.54 -35.18
CA THR A 302 26.49 -18.42 -34.25
C THR A 302 25.51 -19.57 -34.45
N PRO A 303 25.24 -20.37 -33.41
CA PRO A 303 24.27 -21.46 -33.49
C PRO A 303 22.84 -20.95 -33.69
N ASP A 304 22.02 -21.81 -34.25
CA ASP A 304 20.58 -21.52 -34.26
C ASP A 304 20.00 -21.66 -32.85
N TYR A 305 19.21 -20.67 -32.46
CA TYR A 305 18.45 -20.69 -31.22
C TYR A 305 16.99 -20.31 -31.49
N ASP A 306 16.08 -21.16 -31.07
CA ASP A 306 14.63 -20.90 -31.11
C ASP A 306 14.04 -21.17 -29.72
N SER A 307 13.62 -20.13 -29.03
CA SER A 307 13.04 -20.23 -27.70
C SER A 307 11.83 -21.19 -27.60
N ARG A 308 11.13 -21.45 -28.70
CA ARG A 308 10.02 -22.40 -28.75
C ARG A 308 10.46 -23.87 -28.73
N ILE A 309 11.72 -24.13 -29.07
CA ILE A 309 12.28 -25.48 -29.19
C ILE A 309 13.34 -25.72 -28.11
N ASP A 310 14.18 -24.74 -27.88
CA ASP A 310 15.38 -24.86 -27.06
C ASP A 310 15.13 -24.61 -25.57
N LEU A 311 14.02 -23.93 -25.19
CA LEU A 311 13.65 -23.82 -23.78
C LEU A 311 13.12 -25.13 -23.24
N PRO A 312 13.43 -25.46 -21.98
CA PRO A 312 12.84 -26.61 -21.32
C PRO A 312 11.33 -26.43 -21.16
N ARG A 313 10.62 -27.54 -21.05
CA ARG A 313 9.20 -27.47 -20.71
C ARG A 313 9.07 -26.99 -19.25
N THR A 314 8.49 -25.81 -19.07
CA THR A 314 8.24 -25.23 -17.77
C THR A 314 6.79 -25.44 -17.36
N GLU A 315 6.59 -25.88 -16.14
CA GLU A 315 5.27 -25.96 -15.50
C GLU A 315 5.29 -25.07 -14.24
N PRO A 316 4.12 -24.58 -13.77
CA PRO A 316 4.08 -23.86 -12.52
C PRO A 316 4.64 -24.71 -11.36
N MET A 317 5.43 -24.11 -10.50
CA MET A 317 6.08 -24.81 -9.40
C MET A 317 6.02 -24.00 -8.09
N SER A 318 6.20 -24.71 -6.97
CA SER A 318 6.28 -24.07 -5.66
C SER A 318 7.64 -23.42 -5.42
N ALA A 319 7.60 -22.26 -4.80
CA ALA A 319 8.76 -21.58 -4.23
C ALA A 319 8.38 -20.98 -2.88
N VAL A 320 9.38 -20.62 -2.08
CA VAL A 320 9.18 -19.96 -0.79
C VAL A 320 9.71 -18.53 -0.89
N VAL A 321 8.94 -17.55 -0.41
CA VAL A 321 9.40 -16.17 -0.29
C VAL A 321 10.50 -16.07 0.74
N VAL A 322 11.62 -15.44 0.40
CA VAL A 322 12.78 -15.29 1.28
C VAL A 322 13.21 -13.83 1.39
N GLY A 323 13.99 -13.54 2.40
CA GLY A 323 14.55 -12.22 2.66
C GLY A 323 15.77 -12.28 3.56
N PRO A 324 16.39 -11.15 3.87
CA PRO A 324 17.46 -11.06 4.85
C PRO A 324 17.00 -11.63 6.20
N GLN A 325 17.95 -12.21 6.94
CA GLN A 325 17.64 -12.82 8.22
C GLN A 325 16.98 -11.82 9.18
N GLY A 326 15.79 -12.17 9.68
CA GLY A 326 15.03 -11.37 10.62
C GLY A 326 14.15 -10.28 9.99
N GLU A 327 14.06 -10.20 8.67
CA GLU A 327 13.05 -9.40 7.97
C GLU A 327 11.82 -10.24 7.64
N ASP A 328 10.64 -9.78 8.06
CA ASP A 328 9.37 -10.46 7.76
C ASP A 328 8.89 -10.17 6.34
N VAL A 329 9.15 -8.98 5.83
CA VAL A 329 8.75 -8.52 4.48
C VAL A 329 9.96 -7.92 3.80
N HIS A 330 10.37 -8.50 2.67
CA HIS A 330 11.47 -8.02 1.87
C HIS A 330 11.01 -7.85 0.42
N CYS A 331 10.87 -6.62 -0.01
CA CYS A 331 10.46 -6.28 -1.37
C CYS A 331 11.16 -5.02 -1.87
N ASP A 332 11.22 -4.86 -3.18
CA ASP A 332 11.74 -3.63 -3.79
C ASP A 332 10.65 -2.57 -4.03
N ALA A 333 11.03 -1.46 -4.65
CA ALA A 333 10.12 -0.35 -4.97
C ALA A 333 8.97 -0.72 -5.94
N MET A 334 9.11 -1.80 -6.70
CA MET A 334 8.07 -2.34 -7.60
C MET A 334 7.24 -3.46 -6.95
N GLY A 335 7.46 -3.77 -5.66
CA GLY A 335 6.78 -4.85 -4.98
C GLY A 335 7.19 -6.24 -5.47
N ARG A 336 8.44 -6.40 -5.94
CA ARG A 336 9.02 -7.69 -6.30
C ARG A 336 9.62 -8.37 -5.06
N TYR A 337 9.72 -9.69 -5.09
CA TYR A 337 10.18 -10.52 -3.97
C TYR A 337 11.34 -11.41 -4.37
N LYS A 338 12.07 -11.89 -3.36
CA LYS A 338 13.09 -12.92 -3.50
C LYS A 338 12.52 -14.27 -3.17
N LEU A 339 12.94 -15.29 -3.90
CA LEU A 339 12.39 -16.64 -3.80
C LEU A 339 13.50 -17.67 -3.63
N GLN A 340 13.17 -18.72 -2.88
CA GLN A 340 13.90 -19.99 -2.92
C GLN A 340 13.01 -21.02 -3.61
N PHE A 341 13.46 -21.57 -4.72
CA PHE A 341 12.74 -22.63 -5.41
C PHE A 341 12.79 -23.94 -4.62
N VAL A 342 11.66 -24.65 -4.55
CA VAL A 342 11.60 -25.94 -3.84
C VAL A 342 12.29 -27.03 -4.67
N GLY A 343 13.09 -27.87 -4.02
CA GLY A 343 13.76 -29.01 -4.67
C GLY A 343 15.22 -28.75 -5.07
N LEU A 344 15.78 -27.58 -4.79
CA LEU A 344 17.19 -27.30 -4.99
C LEU A 344 18.05 -28.02 -3.94
N HIS A 345 19.21 -28.52 -4.35
CA HIS A 345 20.17 -29.18 -3.47
C HIS A 345 21.31 -28.25 -3.09
N ALA A 346 21.62 -28.17 -1.79
CA ALA A 346 22.66 -27.29 -1.25
C ALA A 346 24.05 -27.61 -1.82
N GLU A 347 24.35 -28.90 -2.09
CA GLU A 347 25.63 -29.34 -2.68
C GLU A 347 25.87 -28.72 -4.07
N ASP A 348 24.82 -28.50 -4.85
CA ASP A 348 24.92 -27.93 -6.18
C ASP A 348 25.09 -26.41 -6.16
N HIS A 349 24.94 -25.80 -5.01
CA HIS A 349 25.11 -24.35 -4.78
C HIS A 349 26.33 -23.99 -3.92
N ALA A 350 27.21 -24.96 -3.66
CA ALA A 350 28.44 -24.75 -2.88
C ALA A 350 29.35 -23.68 -3.53
N HIS A 351 29.41 -23.63 -4.87
CA HIS A 351 30.19 -22.65 -5.64
C HIS A 351 29.77 -21.19 -5.37
N ALA A 352 28.50 -20.97 -4.95
CA ALA A 352 27.91 -19.66 -4.65
C ALA A 352 27.75 -19.44 -3.13
N GLN A 353 28.45 -20.21 -2.28
CA GLN A 353 28.32 -20.17 -0.83
C GLN A 353 26.87 -20.39 -0.37
N GLY A 354 26.15 -21.30 -1.06
CA GLY A 354 24.78 -21.67 -0.79
C GLY A 354 23.70 -20.71 -1.35
N ALA A 355 24.07 -19.65 -2.07
CA ALA A 355 23.09 -18.82 -2.77
C ALA A 355 22.26 -19.67 -3.75
N GLY A 356 20.92 -19.59 -3.65
CA GLY A 356 19.96 -20.52 -4.28
C GLY A 356 19.27 -21.44 -3.28
N THR A 357 19.92 -21.76 -2.17
CA THR A 357 19.43 -22.66 -1.10
C THR A 357 19.67 -22.12 0.31
N SER A 358 20.02 -20.86 0.43
CA SER A 358 20.41 -20.25 1.72
C SER A 358 19.22 -19.84 2.59
N GLY A 359 18.01 -19.80 2.04
CA GLY A 359 16.84 -19.23 2.71
C GLY A 359 16.90 -17.71 2.88
N THR A 360 17.72 -17.03 2.08
CA THR A 360 17.91 -15.58 2.16
C THR A 360 17.66 -14.89 0.81
N ASP A 361 17.72 -13.57 0.80
CA ASP A 361 17.58 -12.71 -0.39
C ASP A 361 18.61 -12.99 -1.51
N ARG A 362 19.62 -13.85 -1.26
CA ARG A 362 20.61 -14.26 -2.26
C ARG A 362 20.12 -15.39 -3.17
N ASP A 363 18.98 -16.01 -2.88
CA ASP A 363 18.55 -17.26 -3.54
C ASP A 363 17.94 -17.05 -4.92
N SER A 364 17.48 -15.83 -5.24
CA SER A 364 16.98 -15.48 -6.58
C SER A 364 17.28 -14.04 -6.95
N ALA A 365 16.99 -13.68 -8.21
CA ALA A 365 16.75 -12.30 -8.61
C ALA A 365 15.43 -11.79 -8.03
N TRP A 366 15.10 -10.52 -8.29
CA TRP A 366 13.81 -9.94 -7.97
C TRP A 366 12.73 -10.52 -8.89
N VAL A 367 11.69 -11.11 -8.29
CA VAL A 367 10.59 -11.79 -8.98
C VAL A 367 9.31 -11.00 -8.79
N ARG A 368 8.62 -10.69 -9.90
CA ARG A 368 7.33 -9.98 -9.88
C ARG A 368 6.24 -10.83 -9.26
N ALA A 369 5.35 -10.19 -8.51
CA ALA A 369 4.13 -10.83 -8.03
C ALA A 369 2.91 -10.31 -8.81
N GLY A 370 2.06 -11.22 -9.25
CA GLY A 370 0.75 -10.90 -9.82
C GLY A 370 -0.17 -10.37 -8.72
N ASN A 371 -0.92 -9.34 -9.05
CA ASN A 371 -1.95 -8.76 -8.19
C ASN A 371 -3.31 -8.84 -8.87
N LEU A 372 -4.38 -8.94 -8.08
CA LEU A 372 -5.75 -8.93 -8.59
C LEU A 372 -6.11 -7.60 -9.27
N TRP A 373 -5.52 -6.51 -8.82
CA TRP A 373 -5.74 -5.17 -9.36
C TRP A 373 -4.52 -4.29 -9.09
N ALA A 374 -3.93 -3.73 -10.15
CA ALA A 374 -2.78 -2.85 -10.08
C ALA A 374 -2.90 -1.71 -11.10
N GLY A 375 -2.64 -0.49 -10.69
CA GLY A 375 -2.56 0.71 -11.52
C GLY A 375 -1.51 1.67 -10.98
N GLN A 376 -1.40 2.84 -11.59
CA GLN A 376 -0.42 3.85 -11.18
C GLN A 376 -0.75 4.35 -9.77
N GLN A 377 -0.08 3.81 -8.77
CA GLN A 377 -0.24 4.13 -7.34
C GLN A 377 -1.64 3.81 -6.76
N TYR A 378 -2.41 2.91 -7.40
CA TYR A 378 -3.68 2.40 -6.84
C TYR A 378 -3.85 0.93 -7.16
N GLY A 379 -4.65 0.23 -6.37
CA GLY A 379 -4.92 -1.20 -6.52
C GLY A 379 -4.93 -1.94 -5.19
N ILE A 380 -4.76 -3.26 -5.25
CA ILE A 380 -4.65 -4.12 -4.07
C ILE A 380 -3.17 -4.35 -3.78
N ASN A 381 -2.75 -4.09 -2.57
CA ASN A 381 -1.39 -4.37 -2.11
C ASN A 381 -1.44 -5.27 -0.86
N LEU A 382 -1.05 -6.53 -1.05
CA LEU A 382 -0.96 -7.53 0.01
C LEU A 382 0.49 -8.02 0.08
N PRO A 383 1.34 -7.41 0.92
CA PRO A 383 2.75 -7.74 1.01
C PRO A 383 2.97 -9.20 1.39
N LEU A 384 3.77 -9.91 0.60
CA LEU A 384 4.18 -11.28 0.89
C LEU A 384 5.25 -11.28 1.98
N ARG A 385 5.23 -12.31 2.82
CA ARG A 385 6.18 -12.47 3.93
C ARG A 385 7.14 -13.61 3.67
N ALA A 386 8.33 -13.50 4.21
CA ALA A 386 9.28 -14.59 4.23
C ALA A 386 8.65 -15.85 4.86
N GLY A 387 8.87 -17.00 4.23
CA GLY A 387 8.28 -18.28 4.61
C GLY A 387 6.95 -18.61 3.92
N MET A 388 6.32 -17.67 3.20
CA MET A 388 5.10 -17.97 2.43
C MET A 388 5.42 -18.81 1.21
N GLU A 389 4.65 -19.89 1.02
CA GLU A 389 4.70 -20.69 -0.19
C GLU A 389 3.91 -20.00 -1.31
N VAL A 390 4.52 -19.92 -2.48
CA VAL A 390 3.96 -19.28 -3.66
C VAL A 390 4.02 -20.20 -4.87
N LEU A 391 3.06 -20.07 -5.75
CA LEU A 391 3.06 -20.72 -7.06
C LEU A 391 3.73 -19.76 -8.06
N VAL A 392 4.80 -20.25 -8.69
CA VAL A 392 5.59 -19.52 -9.67
C VAL A 392 5.31 -20.08 -11.06
N ALA A 393 5.05 -19.19 -12.00
CA ALA A 393 5.02 -19.49 -13.43
C ALA A 393 6.14 -18.75 -14.16
N PHE A 394 6.32 -19.07 -15.45
CA PHE A 394 7.44 -18.57 -16.23
C PHE A 394 6.93 -17.85 -17.49
N ALA A 395 7.38 -16.61 -17.70
CA ALA A 395 6.93 -15.79 -18.82
C ALA A 395 7.33 -16.45 -20.17
N ASN A 396 6.35 -16.73 -21.01
CA ASN A 396 6.53 -17.45 -22.28
C ASN A 396 7.32 -18.77 -22.16
N GLY A 397 7.26 -19.43 -20.99
CA GLY A 397 7.99 -20.68 -20.75
C GLY A 397 9.50 -20.54 -20.50
N ASP A 398 10.00 -19.32 -20.30
CA ASP A 398 11.40 -19.08 -20.03
C ASP A 398 11.70 -19.25 -18.52
N PRO A 399 12.49 -20.25 -18.12
CA PRO A 399 12.82 -20.51 -16.72
C PRO A 399 13.55 -19.33 -16.06
N ASP A 400 14.21 -18.49 -16.85
CA ASP A 400 14.95 -17.32 -16.35
C ASP A 400 14.03 -16.12 -16.06
N ARG A 401 12.73 -16.21 -16.38
CA ARG A 401 11.71 -15.16 -16.21
C ARG A 401 10.53 -15.62 -15.35
N PRO A 402 10.80 -15.98 -14.07
CA PRO A 402 9.73 -16.40 -13.14
C PRO A 402 8.85 -15.21 -12.73
N TYR A 403 7.59 -15.50 -12.40
CA TYR A 403 6.68 -14.57 -11.74
C TYR A 403 5.72 -15.33 -10.81
N ILE A 404 5.39 -14.72 -9.68
CA ILE A 404 4.47 -15.27 -8.70
C ILE A 404 3.04 -15.11 -9.21
N THR A 405 2.26 -16.19 -9.27
CA THR A 405 0.86 -16.19 -9.69
C THR A 405 -0.12 -16.26 -8.54
N ALA A 406 0.24 -16.97 -7.46
CA ALA A 406 -0.62 -17.17 -6.30
C ALA A 406 0.20 -17.45 -5.03
N VAL A 407 -0.43 -17.27 -3.88
CA VAL A 407 0.04 -17.77 -2.59
C VAL A 407 -0.73 -19.04 -2.28
N LEU A 408 -0.02 -20.11 -1.90
CA LEU A 408 -0.61 -21.40 -1.61
C LEU A 408 -0.75 -21.59 -0.09
N PRO A 409 -1.97 -21.85 0.40
CA PRO A 409 -2.13 -22.34 1.76
C PRO A 409 -1.54 -23.75 1.91
N GLY A 410 -0.90 -24.01 3.02
CA GLY A 410 -0.29 -25.29 3.34
C GLY A 410 -0.10 -25.45 4.85
N TRP A 411 0.57 -26.52 5.27
CA TRP A 411 0.80 -26.76 6.70
C TRP A 411 1.50 -25.60 7.41
N ASN A 412 2.47 -24.96 6.75
CA ASN A 412 3.20 -23.81 7.30
C ASN A 412 2.46 -22.49 7.09
N ASN A 413 1.48 -22.43 6.22
CA ASN A 413 0.70 -21.25 5.84
C ASN A 413 -0.79 -21.59 5.85
N MET A 414 -1.33 -21.92 7.03
CA MET A 414 -2.75 -22.26 7.18
C MET A 414 -3.64 -21.05 6.77
N PRO A 415 -4.84 -21.29 6.22
CA PRO A 415 -5.77 -20.24 5.91
C PRO A 415 -6.07 -19.35 7.11
N ALA A 416 -6.32 -18.05 6.87
CA ALA A 416 -6.60 -17.09 7.92
C ALA A 416 -7.82 -17.53 8.76
N THR A 417 -7.67 -17.50 10.10
CA THR A 417 -8.76 -17.65 11.04
C THR A 417 -9.12 -16.27 11.59
N PHE A 418 -10.41 -15.91 11.54
CA PHE A 418 -10.90 -14.62 12.01
C PHE A 418 -11.22 -14.65 13.50
N SER A 419 -11.11 -13.50 14.14
CA SER A 419 -11.36 -13.38 15.58
C SER A 419 -12.79 -13.83 15.92
N ASN A 420 -12.91 -14.61 16.98
CA ASN A 420 -14.17 -15.04 17.56
C ASN A 420 -15.05 -15.94 16.65
N THR A 421 -14.46 -16.66 15.69
CA THR A 421 -15.21 -17.51 14.76
C THR A 421 -14.77 -18.95 14.74
N GLY A 422 -13.65 -19.33 15.39
CA GLY A 422 -13.05 -20.67 15.27
C GLY A 422 -12.29 -20.88 13.99
N SER A 423 -11.94 -22.13 13.69
CA SER A 423 -11.12 -22.54 12.57
C SER A 423 -11.91 -23.27 11.46
N LEU A 424 -11.31 -23.43 10.31
CA LEU A 424 -11.83 -24.32 9.27
C LEU A 424 -11.80 -25.80 9.73
N PRO A 425 -12.78 -26.63 9.33
CA PRO A 425 -13.89 -26.32 8.42
C PRO A 425 -15.14 -25.73 9.12
N GLY A 426 -15.14 -25.55 10.43
CA GLY A 426 -16.30 -25.10 11.20
C GLY A 426 -16.79 -23.70 10.80
N ASN A 427 -15.88 -22.81 10.46
CA ASN A 427 -16.16 -21.42 10.06
C ASN A 427 -16.13 -21.18 8.53
N ARG A 428 -16.39 -22.17 7.71
CA ARG A 428 -16.29 -22.12 6.24
C ARG A 428 -17.14 -21.04 5.55
N TYR A 429 -18.08 -20.41 6.26
CA TYR A 429 -18.93 -19.33 5.76
C TYR A 429 -18.36 -17.94 6.03
N VAL A 430 -17.17 -17.86 6.64
CA VAL A 430 -16.50 -16.61 6.98
C VAL A 430 -15.44 -16.32 5.94
N SER A 431 -15.51 -15.15 5.33
CA SER A 431 -14.56 -14.62 4.35
C SER A 431 -13.96 -13.30 4.84
N GLY A 432 -12.85 -12.89 4.25
CA GLY A 432 -12.25 -11.60 4.57
C GLY A 432 -10.75 -11.51 4.40
N ILE A 433 -10.19 -10.45 4.95
CA ILE A 433 -8.74 -10.18 4.97
C ILE A 433 -8.32 -10.03 6.42
N LYS A 434 -7.28 -10.75 6.82
CA LYS A 434 -6.65 -10.59 8.12
C LYS A 434 -5.16 -10.33 7.94
N THR A 435 -4.67 -9.23 8.49
CA THR A 435 -3.24 -8.91 8.51
C THR A 435 -2.60 -9.45 9.79
N GLN A 436 -1.29 -9.40 9.85
CA GLN A 436 -0.52 -9.73 11.04
C GLN A 436 0.46 -8.60 11.34
N GLU A 437 0.56 -8.20 12.58
CA GLU A 437 1.56 -7.25 13.04
C GLU A 437 2.98 -7.77 12.74
N ILE A 438 3.87 -6.89 12.31
CA ILE A 438 5.28 -7.24 12.11
C ILE A 438 5.92 -7.51 13.47
N LYS A 439 6.44 -8.72 13.65
CA LYS A 439 7.08 -9.18 14.91
C LYS A 439 6.18 -9.08 16.15
N GLY A 440 4.88 -9.03 15.97
CA GLY A 440 3.92 -8.92 17.06
C GLY A 440 2.69 -9.83 16.88
N PRO A 441 1.87 -9.98 17.93
CA PRO A 441 0.66 -10.80 17.91
C PRO A 441 -0.56 -10.04 17.37
N GLY A 442 -0.48 -8.72 17.21
CA GLY A 442 -1.58 -7.87 16.80
C GLY A 442 -2.01 -8.13 15.35
N HIS A 443 -3.24 -7.79 15.01
CA HIS A 443 -3.75 -7.89 13.65
C HIS A 443 -4.88 -6.90 13.39
N ASN A 444 -5.12 -6.63 12.10
CA ASN A 444 -6.32 -5.99 11.62
C ASN A 444 -7.12 -6.99 10.81
N GLN A 445 -8.44 -6.83 10.76
CA GLN A 445 -9.28 -7.69 9.94
C GLN A 445 -10.46 -6.96 9.31
N LEU A 446 -10.77 -7.35 8.08
CA LEU A 446 -12.07 -7.18 7.44
C LEU A 446 -12.69 -8.56 7.38
N ARG A 447 -13.79 -8.78 8.07
CA ARG A 447 -14.49 -10.07 8.13
C ARG A 447 -15.92 -9.90 7.59
N LEU A 448 -16.31 -10.79 6.72
CA LEU A 448 -17.69 -10.96 6.23
C LEU A 448 -18.13 -12.36 6.62
N ASP A 449 -19.29 -12.45 7.24
CA ASP A 449 -19.82 -13.70 7.79
C ASP A 449 -21.20 -13.98 7.18
N ASP A 450 -21.27 -14.97 6.33
CA ASP A 450 -22.47 -15.37 5.60
C ASP A 450 -23.23 -16.53 6.27
N THR A 451 -22.99 -16.76 7.56
CA THR A 451 -23.72 -17.78 8.32
C THR A 451 -25.22 -17.52 8.28
N SER A 452 -25.98 -18.51 7.86
CA SER A 452 -27.43 -18.40 7.66
C SER A 452 -28.15 -17.85 8.89
N GLY A 453 -28.84 -16.71 8.72
CA GLY A 453 -29.57 -16.01 9.77
C GLY A 453 -28.66 -15.21 10.74
N GLN A 454 -27.36 -15.09 10.45
CA GLN A 454 -26.41 -14.35 11.28
C GLN A 454 -25.42 -13.55 10.41
N ILE A 455 -25.90 -13.00 9.29
CA ILE A 455 -25.07 -12.19 8.38
C ILE A 455 -24.48 -11.00 9.13
N SER A 456 -23.17 -10.84 9.06
CA SER A 456 -22.47 -9.74 9.71
C SER A 456 -21.19 -9.33 8.99
N GLY A 457 -20.79 -8.07 9.20
CA GLY A 457 -19.52 -7.52 8.76
C GLY A 457 -18.75 -6.91 9.91
N GLN A 458 -17.41 -6.96 9.86
CA GLN A 458 -16.57 -6.35 10.87
C GLN A 458 -15.30 -5.77 10.24
N LEU A 459 -15.01 -4.53 10.58
CA LEU A 459 -13.68 -3.94 10.43
C LEU A 459 -13.09 -3.75 11.83
N ALA A 460 -11.97 -4.39 12.12
CA ALA A 460 -11.40 -4.39 13.47
C ALA A 460 -9.88 -4.32 13.49
N SER A 461 -9.37 -3.72 14.56
CA SER A 461 -7.96 -3.76 14.95
C SER A 461 -7.86 -4.28 16.38
N THR A 462 -6.88 -5.14 16.66
CA THR A 462 -6.59 -5.59 18.01
C THR A 462 -6.01 -4.49 18.89
N HIS A 463 -5.48 -3.42 18.29
CA HIS A 463 -5.03 -2.26 19.04
C HIS A 463 -6.23 -1.56 19.69
N ALA A 464 -6.24 -1.54 21.01
CA ALA A 464 -7.34 -1.02 21.83
C ALA A 464 -8.72 -1.59 21.43
N HIS A 465 -8.77 -2.80 20.89
CA HIS A 465 -9.99 -3.51 20.45
C HIS A 465 -10.98 -2.64 19.65
N SER A 466 -10.43 -1.76 18.79
CA SER A 466 -11.23 -0.83 17.99
C SER A 466 -11.98 -1.57 16.88
N GLN A 467 -13.29 -1.37 16.80
CA GLN A 467 -14.16 -2.15 15.91
C GLN A 467 -15.30 -1.34 15.33
N LEU A 468 -15.64 -1.65 14.10
CA LEU A 468 -16.92 -1.33 13.46
C LEU A 468 -17.60 -2.65 13.11
N ASN A 469 -18.71 -2.96 13.79
CA ASN A 469 -19.48 -4.18 13.61
C ASN A 469 -20.82 -3.85 12.96
N LEU A 470 -21.24 -4.68 12.02
CA LEU A 470 -22.46 -4.50 11.23
C LEU A 470 -23.28 -5.78 11.20
N GLY A 471 -24.60 -5.65 11.24
CA GLY A 471 -25.56 -6.74 11.05
C GLY A 471 -25.89 -7.50 12.32
N TYR A 472 -25.91 -8.84 12.25
CA TYR A 472 -26.25 -9.69 13.39
C TYR A 472 -25.01 -9.95 14.24
N LEU A 473 -24.95 -9.37 15.43
CA LEU A 473 -23.79 -9.45 16.31
C LEU A 473 -23.91 -10.68 17.22
N THR A 474 -22.83 -11.47 17.29
CA THR A 474 -22.77 -12.67 18.13
C THR A 474 -21.69 -12.57 19.21
N HIS A 475 -21.86 -13.34 20.27
CA HIS A 475 -20.79 -13.70 21.16
C HIS A 475 -19.72 -14.56 20.44
N PRO A 476 -18.50 -14.69 20.95
CA PRO A 476 -17.50 -15.60 20.42
C PRO A 476 -18.06 -17.01 20.21
N ARG A 477 -17.71 -17.61 19.07
CA ARG A 477 -18.11 -18.97 18.71
C ARG A 477 -16.90 -19.74 18.19
N GLU A 478 -16.87 -21.01 18.39
CA GLU A 478 -15.82 -21.88 17.86
C GLU A 478 -16.23 -22.46 16.51
N GLU A 479 -17.50 -22.90 16.37
CA GLU A 479 -18.07 -23.46 15.16
C GLU A 479 -19.55 -23.12 15.01
N GLY A 480 -20.01 -22.98 13.76
CA GLY A 480 -21.44 -22.74 13.48
C GLY A 480 -21.97 -21.40 13.97
N LYS A 481 -23.23 -21.41 14.45
CA LYS A 481 -23.96 -20.22 14.89
C LYS A 481 -23.51 -19.75 16.27
N GLY A 482 -23.38 -18.42 16.45
CA GLY A 482 -23.10 -17.81 17.75
C GLY A 482 -24.36 -17.43 18.52
N ALA A 483 -24.27 -17.36 19.87
CA ALA A 483 -25.34 -16.77 20.68
C ALA A 483 -25.49 -15.28 20.34
N PRO A 484 -26.75 -14.76 20.29
CA PRO A 484 -27.01 -13.37 19.93
C PRO A 484 -26.42 -12.41 20.97
N ARG A 485 -25.80 -11.32 20.51
CA ARG A 485 -25.29 -10.21 21.32
C ARG A 485 -26.00 -8.88 21.03
N GLY A 486 -26.55 -8.75 19.84
CA GLY A 486 -27.22 -7.56 19.34
C GLY A 486 -27.32 -7.54 17.82
N GLU A 487 -27.93 -6.48 17.31
CA GLU A 487 -28.04 -6.27 15.86
C GLU A 487 -27.86 -4.81 15.48
N GLY A 488 -27.51 -4.52 14.22
CA GLY A 488 -27.32 -3.19 13.69
C GLY A 488 -25.86 -2.79 13.56
N LEU A 489 -25.54 -1.56 13.95
CA LEU A 489 -24.18 -0.98 13.86
C LEU A 489 -23.63 -0.73 15.27
N GLU A 490 -22.43 -1.21 15.53
CA GLU A 490 -21.68 -0.91 16.73
C GLU A 490 -20.28 -0.39 16.37
N ALA A 491 -19.98 0.84 16.78
CA ALA A 491 -18.63 1.42 16.74
C ALA A 491 -18.08 1.50 18.16
N ARG A 492 -16.97 0.81 18.43
CA ARG A 492 -16.37 0.76 19.78
C ARG A 492 -14.86 0.75 19.76
N SER A 493 -14.27 1.22 20.86
CA SER A 493 -12.83 1.16 21.12
C SER A 493 -12.60 1.20 22.64
N ASP A 494 -11.59 0.52 23.14
CA ASP A 494 -11.15 0.64 24.54
C ASP A 494 -10.30 1.90 24.77
N ALA A 495 -9.96 2.64 23.71
CA ALA A 495 -9.32 3.96 23.78
C ALA A 495 -10.35 5.07 23.45
N HIS A 496 -10.04 5.96 22.52
CA HIS A 496 -10.85 7.14 22.20
C HIS A 496 -11.65 6.93 20.93
N VAL A 497 -12.89 7.47 20.92
CA VAL A 497 -13.71 7.58 19.71
C VAL A 497 -13.99 9.06 19.45
N ALA A 498 -13.75 9.51 18.23
CA ALA A 498 -14.06 10.86 17.76
C ALA A 498 -14.90 10.77 16.49
N VAL A 499 -16.09 11.37 16.53
CA VAL A 499 -16.96 11.54 15.37
C VAL A 499 -16.98 13.02 15.02
N ARG A 500 -16.56 13.38 13.79
CA ARG A 500 -16.44 14.76 13.34
C ARG A 500 -17.06 14.93 11.96
N SER A 501 -17.73 16.04 11.76
CA SER A 501 -18.22 16.49 10.46
C SER A 501 -17.76 17.93 10.21
N GLY A 502 -17.38 18.26 8.99
CA GLY A 502 -17.05 19.63 8.58
C GLY A 502 -18.27 20.49 8.27
N MET A 503 -19.45 19.88 8.13
CA MET A 503 -20.68 20.59 7.81
C MET A 503 -21.78 20.24 8.82
N ALA A 504 -22.68 19.35 8.48
CA ALA A 504 -23.83 18.96 9.30
C ALA A 504 -23.59 17.60 9.96
N MET A 505 -24.11 17.42 11.17
CA MET A 505 -24.16 16.13 11.86
C MET A 505 -25.56 15.91 12.40
N LEU A 506 -26.21 14.81 12.01
CA LEU A 506 -27.53 14.41 12.50
C LEU A 506 -27.43 13.08 13.27
N LEU A 507 -27.80 13.10 14.55
CA LEU A 507 -27.98 11.91 15.37
C LEU A 507 -29.48 11.71 15.57
N SER A 508 -30.06 10.73 14.88
CA SER A 508 -31.48 10.52 14.81
C SER A 508 -31.83 9.08 15.19
N ALA A 509 -32.84 8.89 16.02
CA ALA A 509 -33.48 7.60 16.33
C ALA A 509 -34.83 7.43 15.63
N TRP A 510 -35.19 8.30 14.71
CA TRP A 510 -36.40 8.13 13.90
C TRP A 510 -36.21 7.01 12.91
N GLN A 511 -37.15 6.10 12.85
CA GLN A 511 -37.08 4.89 12.04
C GLN A 511 -37.13 5.22 10.55
N ARG A 512 -36.13 4.66 9.79
CA ARG A 512 -36.07 4.65 8.33
C ARG A 512 -35.81 3.22 7.88
N LEU A 513 -36.81 2.54 7.40
CA LEU A 513 -36.74 1.13 7.03
C LEU A 513 -35.97 0.98 5.69
N LYS A 514 -35.17 -0.08 5.58
CA LYS A 514 -34.41 -0.43 4.38
C LYS A 514 -33.47 0.69 3.87
N ALA A 515 -32.92 1.48 4.80
CA ALA A 515 -32.10 2.65 4.49
C ALA A 515 -32.75 3.63 3.50
N SER A 516 -34.09 3.77 3.59
CA SER A 516 -34.84 4.73 2.78
C SER A 516 -34.70 6.16 3.30
N GLY A 517 -35.03 7.14 2.47
CA GLY A 517 -34.93 8.55 2.80
C GLY A 517 -33.54 9.13 2.44
N GLU A 518 -33.41 10.43 2.63
CA GLU A 518 -32.18 11.16 2.38
C GLU A 518 -31.22 11.07 3.57
N GLN A 519 -29.92 11.28 3.32
CA GLN A 519 -28.87 11.15 4.35
C GLN A 519 -29.12 12.06 5.56
N LEU A 520 -29.56 13.29 5.35
CA LEU A 520 -29.81 14.30 6.38
C LEU A 520 -31.32 14.58 6.51
N GLU A 521 -32.17 13.56 6.33
CA GLU A 521 -33.60 13.74 6.46
C GLU A 521 -33.94 14.18 7.88
N ARG A 522 -34.52 15.36 7.99
CA ARG A 522 -34.72 16.12 9.24
C ARG A 522 -36.10 16.68 9.45
N GLU A 523 -37.08 16.32 8.64
CA GLU A 523 -38.45 16.90 8.69
C GLU A 523 -39.07 16.77 10.07
N ALA A 524 -39.04 15.57 10.68
CA ALA A 524 -39.51 15.34 12.03
C ALA A 524 -38.77 16.19 13.08
N TYR A 525 -37.50 16.46 12.88
CA TYR A 525 -36.71 17.33 13.77
C TYR A 525 -37.10 18.80 13.61
N LEU A 526 -37.27 19.29 12.40
CA LEU A 526 -37.69 20.67 12.12
C LEU A 526 -39.10 20.94 12.66
N GLN A 527 -40.01 19.96 12.61
CA GLN A 527 -41.33 20.11 13.21
C GLN A 527 -41.22 20.32 14.73
N LEU A 528 -40.40 19.50 15.44
CA LEU A 528 -40.18 19.67 16.88
C LEU A 528 -39.54 21.03 17.20
N MET A 529 -38.63 21.52 16.37
CA MET A 529 -38.06 22.87 16.53
C MET A 529 -39.10 23.96 16.33
N GLN A 530 -40.00 23.81 15.36
CA GLN A 530 -41.07 24.76 15.13
C GLN A 530 -42.08 24.80 16.32
N ASP A 531 -42.48 23.61 16.80
CA ASP A 531 -43.36 23.50 17.97
C ASP A 531 -42.74 24.17 19.23
N SER A 532 -41.41 24.02 19.40
CA SER A 532 -40.66 24.67 20.48
C SER A 532 -40.65 26.21 20.32
N LEU A 533 -40.37 26.66 19.11
CA LEU A 533 -40.31 28.10 18.81
C LEU A 533 -41.67 28.77 18.97
N ASP A 534 -42.76 28.13 18.54
CA ASP A 534 -44.10 28.65 18.66
C ASP A 534 -44.52 28.78 20.12
N LEU A 535 -44.22 27.78 20.97
CA LEU A 535 -44.44 27.89 22.41
C LEU A 535 -43.62 29.01 23.05
N PHE A 536 -42.32 29.11 22.68
CA PHE A 536 -41.41 30.10 23.21
C PHE A 536 -41.84 31.53 22.86
N LYS A 537 -42.28 31.75 21.61
CA LYS A 537 -42.81 33.05 21.15
C LYS A 537 -44.14 33.39 21.87
N SER A 538 -45.10 32.46 21.90
CA SER A 538 -46.43 32.74 22.48
C SER A 538 -46.36 33.09 23.97
N LEU A 539 -45.51 32.39 24.74
CA LEU A 539 -45.34 32.69 26.16
C LEU A 539 -44.51 33.97 26.37
N GLY A 540 -43.49 34.22 25.51
CA GLY A 540 -42.69 35.44 25.56
C GLY A 540 -43.52 36.69 25.28
N ASP A 541 -44.33 36.65 24.24
CA ASP A 541 -45.26 37.77 23.89
C ASP A 541 -46.28 38.03 24.97
N TYR A 542 -46.84 36.97 25.55
CA TYR A 542 -47.75 37.10 26.66
C TYR A 542 -47.08 37.72 27.89
N ALA A 543 -45.90 37.27 28.26
CA ALA A 543 -45.13 37.83 29.36
C ALA A 543 -44.85 39.34 29.12
N ALA A 544 -44.48 39.73 27.91
CA ALA A 544 -44.23 41.12 27.55
C ALA A 544 -45.48 42.01 27.70
N GLN A 545 -46.65 41.50 27.35
CA GLN A 545 -47.95 42.20 27.54
C GLN A 545 -48.29 42.44 29.01
N HIS A 546 -47.72 41.65 29.92
CA HIS A 546 -47.94 41.73 31.36
C HIS A 546 -46.72 42.22 32.14
N GLN A 547 -45.93 43.13 31.54
CA GLN A 547 -44.72 43.74 32.13
C GLN A 547 -43.55 42.78 32.40
N GLY A 548 -43.63 41.54 31.88
CA GLY A 548 -42.51 40.62 31.83
C GLY A 548 -41.48 41.03 30.73
N VAL A 549 -40.34 40.36 30.71
CA VAL A 549 -39.32 40.57 29.69
C VAL A 549 -39.64 39.75 28.46
N ALA A 550 -39.63 40.37 27.27
CA ALA A 550 -39.77 39.68 25.99
C ALA A 550 -38.63 38.70 25.77
N MET A 551 -38.93 37.54 25.15
CA MET A 551 -37.97 36.53 24.80
C MET A 551 -37.21 36.89 23.51
N ASP A 552 -35.91 36.61 23.46
CA ASP A 552 -35.10 36.74 22.24
C ASP A 552 -35.22 35.42 21.46
N THR A 553 -35.95 35.44 20.36
CA THR A 553 -36.20 34.26 19.50
C THR A 553 -35.20 34.13 18.36
N GLN A 554 -34.40 35.16 18.09
CA GLN A 554 -33.48 35.20 16.93
C GLN A 554 -32.49 34.03 16.89
N PRO A 555 -31.86 33.58 17.97
CA PRO A 555 -30.93 32.44 17.94
C PRO A 555 -31.64 31.12 17.55
N GLN A 556 -32.86 30.88 18.02
CA GLN A 556 -33.65 29.67 17.64
C GLN A 556 -34.09 29.72 16.17
N ASP A 557 -34.58 30.90 15.71
CA ASP A 557 -34.93 31.11 14.30
C ASP A 557 -33.70 30.88 13.39
N THR A 558 -32.55 31.39 13.77
CA THR A 558 -31.30 31.22 13.02
C THR A 558 -30.85 29.76 12.97
N LEU A 559 -30.91 29.05 14.09
CA LEU A 559 -30.52 27.63 14.15
C LEU A 559 -31.49 26.75 13.33
N ALA A 560 -32.78 27.01 13.42
CA ALA A 560 -33.79 26.30 12.61
C ALA A 560 -33.59 26.54 11.10
N ALA A 561 -33.29 27.81 10.71
CA ALA A 561 -32.99 28.15 9.33
C ALA A 561 -31.68 27.47 8.85
N THR A 562 -30.66 27.40 9.70
CA THR A 562 -29.39 26.69 9.40
C THR A 562 -29.66 25.21 9.15
N ILE A 563 -30.36 24.51 10.03
CA ILE A 563 -30.66 23.10 9.90
C ILE A 563 -31.58 22.84 8.70
N LYS A 564 -32.54 23.70 8.44
CA LYS A 564 -33.38 23.65 7.24
C LYS A 564 -32.61 23.82 5.96
N GLY A 565 -31.57 24.65 5.97
CA GLY A 565 -30.69 24.92 4.84
C GLY A 565 -29.59 23.85 4.57
N TRP A 566 -29.52 22.75 5.34
CA TRP A 566 -28.62 21.66 5.04
C TRP A 566 -28.93 21.08 3.67
N PRO A 567 -27.89 20.76 2.85
CA PRO A 567 -28.10 20.23 1.52
C PRO A 567 -28.71 18.83 1.57
N ASP A 568 -29.70 18.58 0.74
CA ASP A 568 -30.34 17.27 0.60
C ASP A 568 -29.62 16.40 -0.44
N GLN A 569 -28.87 17.03 -1.38
CA GLN A 569 -28.10 16.32 -2.42
C GLN A 569 -26.65 16.79 -2.51
N PRO A 570 -25.73 15.93 -2.98
CA PRO A 570 -24.35 16.32 -3.25
C PRO A 570 -24.29 17.50 -4.24
N GLY A 571 -23.57 18.55 -3.89
CA GLY A 571 -23.40 19.75 -4.72
C GLY A 571 -24.39 20.88 -4.46
N ASP A 572 -25.45 20.68 -3.68
CA ASP A 572 -26.43 21.72 -3.34
C ASP A 572 -25.97 22.70 -2.23
N ALA A 573 -24.80 22.44 -1.64
CA ALA A 573 -24.24 23.31 -0.61
C ALA A 573 -23.95 24.72 -1.20
N LYS A 574 -24.79 25.69 -0.87
CA LYS A 574 -24.62 27.11 -1.21
C LYS A 574 -24.16 27.87 0.03
N GLY A 575 -23.05 28.58 -0.08
CA GLY A 575 -22.52 29.43 0.99
C GLY A 575 -21.33 28.85 1.75
N ASP A 576 -20.95 29.51 2.83
CA ASP A 576 -19.82 29.07 3.69
C ASP A 576 -20.21 27.79 4.46
N PRO A 577 -19.52 26.69 4.26
CA PRO A 577 -19.77 25.44 4.99
C PRO A 577 -19.69 25.60 6.51
N ALA A 578 -18.84 26.49 7.01
CA ALA A 578 -18.71 26.77 8.45
C ALA A 578 -19.93 27.42 9.04
N ALA A 579 -20.64 28.22 8.26
CA ALA A 579 -21.89 28.87 8.70
C ALA A 579 -23.09 27.90 8.80
N GLN A 580 -22.97 26.71 8.18
CA GLN A 580 -24.00 25.65 8.21
C GLN A 580 -23.65 24.49 9.13
N ALA A 581 -22.49 24.53 9.79
CA ALA A 581 -22.03 23.47 10.68
C ALA A 581 -22.82 23.49 11.99
N ALA A 582 -23.78 22.60 12.11
CA ALA A 582 -24.58 22.39 13.32
C ALA A 582 -24.73 20.88 13.62
N ILE A 583 -25.02 20.56 14.89
CA ILE A 583 -25.31 19.20 15.33
C ILE A 583 -26.78 19.16 15.76
N GLY A 584 -27.56 18.31 15.11
CA GLY A 584 -28.94 17.97 15.49
C GLY A 584 -28.97 16.63 16.22
N ILE A 585 -29.68 16.59 17.38
CA ILE A 585 -29.91 15.36 18.14
C ILE A 585 -31.41 15.23 18.34
N THR A 586 -32.04 14.15 17.87
CA THR A 586 -33.48 13.97 17.89
C THR A 586 -33.89 12.51 18.07
N ALA A 587 -34.91 12.28 18.83
CA ALA A 587 -35.49 10.95 19.05
C ALA A 587 -36.99 11.03 19.42
N PRO A 588 -37.84 10.09 18.96
CA PRO A 588 -39.27 10.09 19.27
C PRO A 588 -39.59 9.73 20.72
N ALA A 589 -38.74 8.93 21.38
CA ALA A 589 -39.01 8.41 22.74
C ALA A 589 -38.30 9.19 23.86
N GLY A 590 -37.31 10.02 23.51
CA GLY A 590 -36.55 10.85 24.45
C GLY A 590 -35.04 10.78 24.31
N ILE A 591 -34.36 11.74 24.93
CA ILE A 591 -32.90 11.89 24.98
C ILE A 591 -32.48 11.96 26.44
N SER A 592 -31.52 11.12 26.88
CA SER A 592 -30.96 11.13 28.22
C SER A 592 -29.48 11.49 28.21
N LEU A 593 -29.10 12.42 29.11
CA LEU A 593 -27.68 12.77 29.34
C LEU A 593 -27.37 12.49 30.81
N ALA A 594 -26.48 11.56 31.10
CA ALA A 594 -26.12 11.15 32.45
C ALA A 594 -24.59 10.95 32.58
N THR A 595 -24.02 11.39 33.68
CA THR A 595 -22.61 11.21 33.99
C THR A 595 -22.38 11.18 35.50
N PRO A 596 -21.43 10.40 36.02
CA PRO A 596 -21.07 10.42 37.46
C PRO A 596 -20.26 11.65 37.85
N LYS A 597 -19.95 12.57 36.95
CA LYS A 597 -19.10 13.76 37.18
C LYS A 597 -19.91 15.03 36.94
N ALA A 598 -19.67 15.73 35.88
CA ALA A 598 -20.27 17.02 35.59
C ALA A 598 -20.84 17.09 34.16
N VAL A 599 -21.96 17.75 33.99
CA VAL A 599 -22.48 18.20 32.71
C VAL A 599 -22.32 19.73 32.68
N VAL A 600 -21.61 20.23 31.66
CA VAL A 600 -21.40 21.68 31.46
C VAL A 600 -22.07 22.06 30.15
N THR A 601 -22.98 23.03 30.20
CA THR A 601 -23.61 23.63 29.01
C THR A 601 -23.12 25.08 28.91
N TYR A 602 -22.53 25.41 27.74
CA TYR A 602 -22.07 26.76 27.43
C TYR A 602 -22.46 27.11 25.99
N ALA A 603 -22.98 28.30 25.79
CA ALA A 603 -23.23 28.84 24.46
C ALA A 603 -22.64 30.27 24.40
N GLY A 604 -22.11 30.65 23.22
CA GLY A 604 -21.64 32.03 22.96
C GLY A 604 -22.80 33.04 22.83
N SER A 605 -24.00 32.57 22.59
CA SER A 605 -25.27 33.31 22.57
C SER A 605 -26.20 32.79 23.66
N ASN A 606 -27.28 32.14 23.31
CA ASN A 606 -28.33 31.74 24.25
C ASN A 606 -28.27 30.25 24.57
N VAL A 607 -28.74 29.89 25.77
CA VAL A 607 -29.12 28.52 26.15
C VAL A 607 -30.65 28.57 26.43
N ASP A 608 -31.45 28.09 25.46
CA ASP A 608 -32.88 28.05 25.57
C ASP A 608 -33.34 26.65 26.02
N THR A 609 -34.19 26.61 27.04
CA THR A 609 -34.79 25.37 27.55
C THR A 609 -36.30 25.50 27.44
N VAL A 610 -36.90 24.72 26.57
CA VAL A 610 -38.34 24.75 26.28
C VAL A 610 -38.96 23.39 26.48
N ALA A 611 -40.04 23.29 27.18
CA ALA A 611 -40.82 22.04 27.39
C ALA A 611 -42.30 22.33 27.27
N GLN A 612 -43.03 21.47 26.54
CA GLN A 612 -44.49 21.56 26.41
C GLN A 612 -45.22 21.36 27.74
N LYS A 613 -44.61 20.70 28.73
CA LYS A 613 -45.23 20.45 30.02
C LYS A 613 -44.44 21.05 31.17
N HIS A 614 -43.32 20.47 31.57
CA HIS A 614 -42.61 20.88 32.78
C HIS A 614 -41.09 20.99 32.52
N VAL A 615 -40.50 22.02 33.08
CA VAL A 615 -39.07 22.12 33.31
C VAL A 615 -38.84 21.92 34.81
N GLN A 616 -38.10 20.89 35.19
CA GLN A 616 -37.85 20.55 36.59
C GLN A 616 -36.35 20.62 36.86
N ILE A 617 -35.94 21.42 37.83
CA ILE A 617 -34.55 21.62 38.22
C ILE A 617 -34.43 21.21 39.68
N THR A 618 -33.70 20.12 39.96
CA THR A 618 -33.49 19.60 41.30
C THR A 618 -32.01 19.48 41.59
N SER A 619 -31.57 19.94 42.75
CA SER A 619 -30.18 19.81 43.21
C SER A 619 -30.14 19.21 44.60
N GLY A 620 -29.23 18.26 44.87
CA GLY A 620 -28.99 17.70 46.19
C GLY A 620 -28.42 18.70 47.20
N GLU A 621 -27.78 19.75 46.74
CA GLU A 621 -27.16 20.74 47.61
C GLU A 621 -27.68 22.18 47.32
N ARG A 622 -27.25 22.77 46.22
CA ARG A 622 -27.55 24.18 45.95
C ARG A 622 -27.85 24.46 44.46
N THR A 623 -28.84 25.25 44.20
CA THR A 623 -29.09 25.82 42.89
C THR A 623 -28.74 27.30 42.91
N ASN A 624 -27.85 27.76 42.05
CA ASN A 624 -27.45 29.15 41.88
C ASN A 624 -27.91 29.68 40.53
N LEU A 625 -28.64 30.78 40.51
CA LEU A 625 -29.03 31.54 39.32
C LEU A 625 -28.38 32.91 39.36
N HIS A 626 -27.47 33.20 38.42
CA HIS A 626 -26.68 34.44 38.34
C HIS A 626 -26.90 35.06 36.95
N ALA A 627 -27.37 36.27 36.87
CA ALA A 627 -27.53 36.97 35.63
C ALA A 627 -26.73 38.29 35.64
N GLY A 628 -26.05 38.66 34.56
CA GLY A 628 -25.32 39.90 34.41
C GLY A 628 -26.22 41.13 34.14
N GLY A 629 -27.39 40.90 33.58
CA GLY A 629 -28.38 41.91 33.32
C GLY A 629 -29.54 41.87 34.28
N GLY A 630 -30.46 40.95 34.13
CA GLY A 630 -31.62 40.82 34.99
C GLY A 630 -32.15 39.38 35.07
N LEU A 631 -32.93 39.05 36.08
CA LEU A 631 -33.63 37.81 36.22
C LEU A 631 -35.16 38.09 36.20
N SER A 632 -35.87 37.53 35.24
CA SER A 632 -37.32 37.65 35.13
C SER A 632 -37.98 36.30 35.41
N LEU A 633 -38.93 36.26 36.30
CA LEU A 633 -39.77 35.13 36.62
C LEU A 633 -41.21 35.50 36.31
N PHE A 634 -41.81 34.86 35.34
CA PHE A 634 -43.22 35.12 34.95
C PHE A 634 -44.02 33.79 34.99
N ALA A 635 -45.17 33.77 35.64
CA ALA A 635 -46.10 32.69 35.61
C ALA A 635 -47.45 33.16 35.11
N HIS A 636 -48.00 32.58 34.05
CA HIS A 636 -49.29 32.93 33.46
C HIS A 636 -50.43 32.49 34.38
N GLN A 637 -50.35 31.27 34.94
CA GLN A 637 -51.34 30.71 35.88
C GLN A 637 -50.65 30.13 37.10
N ASP A 638 -51.35 29.82 38.15
CA ASP A 638 -50.92 29.20 39.39
C ASP A 638 -49.80 29.94 40.19
N GLY A 639 -49.34 31.12 39.71
CA GLY A 639 -48.48 32.02 40.44
C GLY A 639 -47.04 31.57 40.65
N ILE A 640 -46.31 32.30 41.50
CA ILE A 640 -44.94 32.04 41.89
C ILE A 640 -44.88 31.78 43.40
N SER A 641 -44.36 30.60 43.80
CA SER A 641 -44.18 30.23 45.20
C SER A 641 -42.70 30.13 45.55
N ALA A 642 -42.26 30.89 46.54
CA ALA A 642 -40.91 30.85 47.09
C ALA A 642 -40.94 30.46 48.57
N ILE A 643 -40.59 29.21 48.87
CA ILE A 643 -40.73 28.65 50.24
C ILE A 643 -39.36 28.12 50.70
N ALA A 644 -38.94 28.57 51.90
CA ALA A 644 -37.82 27.96 52.63
C ALA A 644 -38.36 27.16 53.84
N ASN A 645 -38.19 25.86 53.85
CA ASN A 645 -38.59 25.02 55.01
C ASN A 645 -37.73 25.33 56.23
N GLN A 646 -36.43 25.49 56.02
CA GLN A 646 -35.52 25.93 57.09
C GLN A 646 -34.63 27.04 56.55
N GLY A 647 -34.31 28.04 57.36
CA GLY A 647 -33.48 29.17 56.94
C GLY A 647 -34.36 30.37 56.48
N LYS A 648 -33.73 31.41 55.93
CA LYS A 648 -34.35 32.67 55.59
C LYS A 648 -34.74 32.68 54.10
N VAL A 649 -35.89 33.29 53.77
CA VAL A 649 -36.11 33.85 52.45
C VAL A 649 -35.62 35.30 52.55
N HIS A 650 -34.58 35.66 51.77
CA HIS A 650 -33.93 36.96 51.78
C HIS A 650 -34.08 37.65 50.43
N LEU A 651 -34.91 38.71 50.39
CA LEU A 651 -35.10 39.57 49.21
C LEU A 651 -34.41 40.90 49.48
N GLN A 652 -33.52 41.30 48.61
CA GLN A 652 -32.65 42.48 48.81
C GLN A 652 -32.37 43.21 47.48
N SER A 653 -32.69 44.46 47.38
CA SER A 653 -32.16 45.38 46.36
C SER A 653 -31.09 46.25 47.04
N GLN A 654 -29.87 46.27 46.45
CA GLN A 654 -28.75 47.00 47.05
C GLN A 654 -28.55 48.41 46.57
N ALA A 655 -29.08 48.80 45.43
CA ALA A 655 -28.84 50.08 44.76
C ALA A 655 -30.14 50.76 44.28
N ASP A 656 -31.30 50.10 44.35
CA ASP A 656 -32.51 50.62 43.86
C ASP A 656 -33.70 50.16 44.70
N ASP A 657 -34.90 50.49 44.33
CA ASP A 657 -36.14 50.19 45.10
C ASP A 657 -36.53 48.70 45.05
N THR A 658 -37.19 48.23 46.10
CA THR A 658 -37.96 46.97 46.09
C THR A 658 -39.43 47.30 45.96
N LEU A 659 -40.06 46.91 44.83
CA LEU A 659 -41.47 47.15 44.59
C LEU A 659 -42.26 45.86 44.87
N ILE A 660 -43.34 45.93 45.58
CA ILE A 660 -44.29 44.81 45.86
C ILE A 660 -45.69 45.33 45.58
N ASP A 661 -46.25 44.96 44.43
CA ASP A 661 -47.60 45.40 44.01
C ASP A 661 -48.54 44.23 43.98
N SER A 662 -49.77 44.43 44.33
CA SER A 662 -50.85 43.42 44.28
C SER A 662 -52.18 44.08 43.89
N ALA A 663 -52.91 43.46 42.96
CA ALA A 663 -54.19 43.89 42.55
C ALA A 663 -55.25 43.71 43.67
N LYS A 664 -54.95 42.92 44.66
CA LYS A 664 -55.89 42.66 45.78
C LYS A 664 -55.23 42.92 47.12
N ASN A 665 -54.87 41.94 47.89
CA ASN A 665 -54.36 42.06 49.24
C ASN A 665 -52.85 41.74 49.33
N ILE A 666 -52.14 42.45 50.20
CA ILE A 666 -50.82 42.08 50.64
C ILE A 666 -50.90 41.70 52.10
N HIS A 667 -50.54 40.43 52.47
CA HIS A 667 -50.57 39.93 53.83
C HIS A 667 -49.13 39.72 54.34
N TRP A 668 -48.80 40.35 55.44
CA TRP A 668 -47.56 40.08 56.12
C TRP A 668 -47.85 39.45 57.48
N THR A 669 -47.33 38.27 57.76
CA THR A 669 -47.63 37.55 58.99
C THR A 669 -46.33 37.00 59.59
N ALA A 670 -46.06 37.23 60.86
CA ALA A 670 -45.00 36.62 61.64
C ALA A 670 -45.63 35.85 62.81
N VAL A 671 -45.57 34.52 62.79
CA VAL A 671 -46.31 33.69 63.76
C VAL A 671 -45.68 33.87 65.18
N ASP A 672 -44.39 33.59 65.29
CA ASP A 672 -43.67 33.62 66.59
C ASP A 672 -42.63 34.74 66.72
N GLY A 673 -42.82 35.79 65.91
CA GLY A 673 -41.79 36.87 65.87
C GLY A 673 -42.43 38.23 65.74
N LYS A 674 -41.64 39.18 65.26
CA LYS A 674 -42.02 40.59 65.03
C LYS A 674 -41.96 40.93 63.59
N LEU A 675 -42.90 41.75 63.13
CA LEU A 675 -42.77 42.49 61.88
C LEU A 675 -42.03 43.82 62.21
N VAL A 676 -40.83 44.00 61.69
CA VAL A 676 -39.96 45.15 61.92
C VAL A 676 -39.77 45.90 60.65
N GLY A 677 -40.18 47.15 60.54
CA GLY A 677 -39.90 48.05 59.43
C GLY A 677 -38.92 49.11 59.98
N VAL A 678 -37.79 49.28 59.27
CA VAL A 678 -36.79 50.34 59.58
C VAL A 678 -36.44 51.07 58.28
N ALA A 679 -36.73 52.38 58.31
CA ALA A 679 -36.42 53.28 57.16
C ALA A 679 -36.17 54.70 57.75
N LYS A 680 -35.66 55.58 56.89
CA LYS A 680 -35.64 57.03 57.22
C LYS A 680 -37.04 57.61 57.47
N GLU A 681 -38.00 57.13 56.69
CA GLU A 681 -39.38 57.44 56.76
C GLU A 681 -40.23 56.23 56.44
N ILE A 682 -41.26 55.95 57.21
CA ILE A 682 -42.26 54.87 56.99
C ILE A 682 -43.62 55.58 56.81
N VAL A 683 -44.31 55.30 55.69
CA VAL A 683 -45.64 55.88 55.46
C VAL A 683 -46.61 54.75 55.08
N PHE A 684 -47.71 54.66 55.80
CA PHE A 684 -48.83 53.85 55.41
C PHE A 684 -50.00 54.84 55.10
N MET A 685 -50.54 54.79 53.87
CA MET A 685 -51.55 55.73 53.45
C MET A 685 -52.65 55.02 52.65
N THR A 686 -53.82 55.63 52.66
CA THR A 686 -54.90 55.22 51.76
C THR A 686 -55.04 56.25 50.63
N PRO A 687 -55.69 55.94 49.48
CA PRO A 687 -55.86 56.84 48.36
C PRO A 687 -56.73 58.11 48.79
N GLU A 688 -57.54 57.98 49.77
CA GLU A 688 -58.36 59.07 50.30
C GLU A 688 -57.64 59.98 51.28
N GLY A 689 -56.35 59.73 51.54
CA GLY A 689 -55.48 60.67 52.28
C GLY A 689 -55.39 60.40 53.80
N ALA A 690 -55.88 59.27 54.31
CA ALA A 690 -55.52 58.83 55.68
C ALA A 690 -54.15 58.19 55.73
N TYR A 691 -53.33 58.55 56.69
CA TYR A 691 -51.93 58.06 56.76
C TYR A 691 -51.38 57.89 58.19
N LEU A 692 -50.47 56.99 58.34
CA LEU A 692 -49.52 56.88 59.47
C LEU A 692 -48.11 57.07 58.96
N LYS A 693 -47.45 58.15 59.43
CA LYS A 693 -46.11 58.49 59.04
C LYS A 693 -45.17 58.43 60.24
N LEU A 694 -44.05 57.72 60.12
CA LEU A 694 -42.95 57.73 61.07
C LEU A 694 -41.70 58.36 60.41
N ALA A 695 -41.32 59.56 60.91
CA ALA A 695 -40.18 60.27 60.32
C ALA A 695 -39.27 60.83 61.42
N GLY A 696 -37.94 60.55 61.40
CA GLY A 696 -37.10 60.99 62.48
C GLY A 696 -37.58 60.47 63.87
N SER A 697 -37.84 61.40 64.79
CA SER A 697 -38.36 61.03 66.09
C SER A 697 -39.88 61.32 66.24
N THR A 698 -40.59 61.57 65.13
CA THR A 698 -41.98 61.96 65.09
C THR A 698 -42.83 60.82 64.60
N VAL A 699 -43.99 60.57 65.22
CA VAL A 699 -45.10 59.80 64.80
C VAL A 699 -46.25 60.74 64.45
N GLU A 700 -46.67 60.71 63.17
CA GLU A 700 -47.78 61.55 62.67
C GLU A 700 -48.85 60.66 62.18
N VAL A 701 -50.07 60.97 62.62
CA VAL A 701 -51.34 60.37 62.18
C VAL A 701 -52.28 61.48 61.64
N GLY A 702 -52.59 61.39 60.40
CA GLY A 702 -53.41 62.47 59.77
C GLY A 702 -54.45 61.86 58.81
N GLY A 703 -55.47 62.67 58.48
CA GLY A 703 -56.52 62.35 57.57
C GLY A 703 -57.65 63.32 57.55
N ASN A 704 -58.52 63.32 56.57
CA ASN A 704 -59.62 64.26 56.38
C ASN A 704 -60.90 63.83 57.17
N GLY A 705 -60.86 62.69 57.82
CA GLY A 705 -62.02 62.20 58.63
C GLY A 705 -61.66 62.06 60.10
N PRO A 706 -62.55 61.58 60.96
CA PRO A 706 -62.38 61.46 62.40
C PRO A 706 -61.29 60.41 62.74
N PHE A 707 -60.47 60.67 63.77
CA PHE A 707 -59.57 59.72 64.36
C PHE A 707 -60.37 58.89 65.39
N ILE A 708 -60.55 57.64 65.15
CA ILE A 708 -61.34 56.73 66.00
C ILE A 708 -60.42 55.74 66.71
N SER A 709 -60.24 55.83 67.99
CA SER A 709 -59.55 54.86 68.79
C SER A 709 -60.53 53.96 69.61
N LYS A 710 -60.46 52.71 69.42
CA LYS A 710 -61.32 51.73 70.19
C LYS A 710 -60.41 50.86 71.10
N THR A 711 -60.24 51.39 72.28
CA THR A 711 -59.41 50.71 73.29
C THR A 711 -60.12 50.72 74.70
N ALA A 712 -59.67 49.83 75.56
CA ALA A 712 -60.16 49.74 76.91
C ALA A 712 -59.67 50.90 77.81
N GLY A 713 -58.66 51.66 77.39
CA GLY A 713 -58.01 52.79 78.07
C GLY A 713 -56.96 53.45 77.24
N HIS A 714 -56.62 54.74 77.55
CA HIS A 714 -55.51 55.45 76.97
C HIS A 714 -54.55 55.81 78.07
N GLN A 715 -53.23 55.54 77.76
CA GLN A 715 -52.16 55.99 78.67
C GLN A 715 -51.13 56.82 77.84
N TRP A 716 -50.84 58.00 78.35
CA TRP A 716 -49.75 58.90 77.83
C TRP A 716 -48.59 58.73 78.74
N ALA A 717 -47.45 58.04 78.20
CA ALA A 717 -46.25 57.90 78.93
C ALA A 717 -45.20 58.93 78.44
N GLY A 718 -44.12 59.16 79.19
CA GLY A 718 -43.08 60.10 78.78
C GLY A 718 -42.32 59.54 77.55
N PRO A 719 -41.44 60.35 77.01
CA PRO A 719 -40.72 60.01 75.74
C PRO A 719 -39.92 58.73 75.88
N ALA A 720 -39.99 57.83 74.88
CA ALA A 720 -39.19 56.64 74.75
C ALA A 720 -38.73 56.46 73.30
N SER A 721 -37.62 55.88 73.11
CA SER A 721 -37.06 55.59 71.78
C SER A 721 -36.61 54.11 71.61
N MET A 722 -36.63 53.61 70.41
CA MET A 722 -36.12 52.31 70.03
C MET A 722 -35.24 52.51 68.80
N SER A 723 -34.03 51.90 68.76
CA SER A 723 -33.09 51.99 67.65
C SER A 723 -33.20 50.77 66.75
N GLY A 724 -33.01 50.94 65.46
CA GLY A 724 -32.89 49.87 64.44
C GLY A 724 -31.68 50.15 63.52
N ASP A 725 -30.96 49.06 63.17
CA ASP A 725 -29.82 49.18 62.30
C ASP A 725 -30.20 49.01 60.79
N LEU A 726 -29.69 49.88 59.97
CA LEU A 726 -29.80 49.78 58.47
C LEU A 726 -28.58 49.04 57.90
N PRO A 727 -28.80 48.07 57.02
CA PRO A 727 -27.72 47.34 56.38
C PRO A 727 -26.87 48.32 55.51
N LYS A 728 -25.51 48.04 55.46
CA LYS A 728 -24.60 48.70 54.55
C LYS A 728 -24.28 47.80 53.38
N PHE A 729 -24.26 48.35 52.17
CA PHE A 729 -24.00 47.63 50.94
C PHE A 729 -22.70 48.13 50.33
N ASP A 730 -21.80 47.14 50.00
CA ASP A 730 -20.57 47.43 49.25
C ASP A 730 -20.78 47.32 47.75
N HIS A 731 -20.37 48.30 46.97
CA HIS A 731 -20.42 48.34 45.53
C HIS A 731 -19.09 47.84 44.95
N GLY A 732 -18.93 46.53 44.81
CA GLY A 732 -17.75 45.90 44.21
C GLY A 732 -17.81 45.93 42.67
N ALA A 733 -16.65 46.22 42.02
CA ALA A 733 -16.54 46.12 40.55
C ALA A 733 -16.25 44.66 40.09
N VAL A 734 -16.86 44.22 39.02
CA VAL A 734 -16.56 42.94 38.39
C VAL A 734 -15.25 43.05 37.62
N GLY A 735 -14.26 42.25 38.00
CA GLY A 735 -12.96 42.19 37.31
C GLY A 735 -12.88 40.97 36.33
N ARG A 736 -12.43 41.21 35.09
CA ARG A 736 -12.11 40.18 34.13
C ARG A 736 -10.69 40.33 33.62
N VAL A 737 -9.98 39.21 33.40
CA VAL A 737 -8.60 39.15 32.89
C VAL A 737 -8.62 38.50 31.50
N PRO A 738 -8.50 39.26 30.40
CA PRO A 738 -8.40 38.71 29.07
C PRO A 738 -7.10 37.94 28.90
N LYS A 739 -7.17 36.78 28.27
CA LYS A 739 -6.03 35.89 28.04
C LYS A 739 -5.88 35.52 26.59
N LEU A 740 -4.65 35.63 26.06
CA LEU A 740 -4.28 35.22 24.72
C LEU A 740 -3.56 33.85 24.78
N VAL A 741 -4.05 32.90 24.02
CA VAL A 741 -3.40 31.59 23.82
C VAL A 741 -3.10 31.37 22.34
N ARG A 742 -2.07 30.59 22.03
CA ARG A 742 -1.75 30.21 20.65
C ARG A 742 -2.72 29.15 20.17
N ASP A 743 -3.10 29.24 18.92
CA ASP A 743 -4.14 28.36 18.36
C ASP A 743 -3.63 26.90 18.17
N LEU A 744 -2.36 26.73 17.83
CA LEU A 744 -1.75 25.43 17.56
C LEU A 744 -1.57 24.51 18.78
N ASP A 745 -1.16 25.06 19.91
CA ASP A 745 -0.73 24.29 21.10
C ASP A 745 -1.41 24.71 22.39
N ARG A 746 -2.32 25.71 22.32
CA ARG A 746 -3.00 26.32 23.46
C ARG A 746 -2.05 26.91 24.53
N SER A 747 -0.78 27.08 24.20
CA SER A 747 0.17 27.69 25.10
C SER A 747 -0.10 29.19 25.29
N ALA A 748 0.31 29.75 26.43
CA ALA A 748 0.16 31.16 26.72
C ALA A 748 0.98 32.04 25.74
N ALA A 749 0.37 33.03 25.15
CA ALA A 749 1.05 33.98 24.25
C ALA A 749 1.49 35.24 25.02
N SER A 750 2.72 35.27 25.47
CA SER A 750 3.29 36.41 26.21
C SER A 750 3.88 37.45 25.28
N GLY A 751 3.95 38.71 25.75
CA GLY A 751 4.61 39.84 25.06
C GLY A 751 3.80 40.48 23.93
N TYR A 752 2.53 40.09 23.71
CA TYR A 752 1.65 40.74 22.73
C TYR A 752 1.02 41.98 23.30
N GLN A 753 1.02 43.04 22.53
CA GLN A 753 0.25 44.24 22.90
C GLN A 753 -1.23 43.99 22.67
N GLY A 754 -2.08 44.40 23.57
CA GLY A 754 -3.52 44.28 23.46
C GLY A 754 -4.23 45.57 23.90
N GLU A 755 -5.36 45.81 23.29
CA GLU A 755 -6.28 46.91 23.68
C GLU A 755 -7.61 46.27 24.05
N VAL A 756 -8.08 46.51 25.27
CA VAL A 756 -9.40 46.04 25.70
C VAL A 756 -10.38 47.21 25.63
N LYS A 757 -11.38 47.10 24.77
CA LYS A 757 -12.47 48.06 24.64
C LYS A 757 -13.69 47.62 25.44
N GLN A 758 -14.21 48.50 26.25
CA GLN A 758 -15.44 48.33 27.00
C GLN A 758 -16.63 48.88 26.21
N ALA A 759 -17.79 48.30 26.36
CA ALA A 759 -19.02 48.77 25.70
C ALA A 759 -19.35 50.23 26.07
N THR A 760 -18.91 50.71 27.25
CA THR A 760 -19.07 52.06 27.74
C THR A 760 -18.07 53.07 27.14
N GLY A 761 -17.22 52.67 26.19
CA GLY A 761 -16.31 53.55 25.43
C GLY A 761 -14.88 53.68 25.99
N GLY A 762 -14.54 53.01 27.08
CA GLY A 762 -13.18 52.97 27.61
C GLY A 762 -12.27 52.02 26.84
N ALA A 763 -11.05 52.45 26.48
CA ALA A 763 -10.02 51.58 25.91
C ALA A 763 -8.82 51.47 26.85
N SER A 764 -8.43 50.29 27.25
CA SER A 764 -7.31 50.04 28.14
C SER A 764 -6.23 49.27 27.38
N PRO A 765 -5.10 49.92 27.02
CA PRO A 765 -3.95 49.24 26.42
C PRO A 765 -3.15 48.44 27.47
N GLY A 766 -2.57 47.34 27.06
CA GLY A 766 -1.72 46.50 27.90
C GLY A 766 -0.85 45.53 27.10
N GLN A 767 0.01 44.83 27.79
CA GLN A 767 0.82 43.76 27.19
C GLN A 767 0.60 42.47 27.95
N THR A 768 0.50 41.37 27.22
CA THR A 768 0.30 40.06 27.84
C THR A 768 1.52 39.63 28.67
N ASN A 769 1.28 39.16 29.87
CA ASN A 769 2.30 38.63 30.80
C ASN A 769 2.77 37.22 30.37
N ALA A 770 3.60 36.59 31.19
CA ALA A 770 4.09 35.22 30.95
C ALA A 770 2.96 34.15 30.81
N SER A 771 1.82 34.39 31.46
CA SER A 771 0.63 33.51 31.38
C SER A 771 -0.30 33.90 30.21
N GLY A 772 0.09 34.83 29.35
CA GLY A 772 -0.73 35.32 28.21
C GLY A 772 -1.85 36.28 28.62
N GLU A 773 -1.84 36.81 29.84
CA GLU A 773 -2.92 37.59 30.40
C GLU A 773 -2.63 39.11 30.29
N LEU A 774 -3.67 39.89 29.95
CA LEU A 774 -3.67 41.35 30.09
C LEU A 774 -4.04 41.73 31.53
N SER A 775 -3.85 43.02 31.86
CA SER A 775 -4.28 43.57 33.13
C SER A 775 -5.81 43.39 33.32
N ALA A 776 -6.23 43.14 34.55
CA ALA A 776 -7.62 43.00 34.89
C ALA A 776 -8.42 44.27 34.56
N VAL A 777 -9.46 44.15 33.80
CA VAL A 777 -10.39 45.27 33.50
C VAL A 777 -11.55 45.18 34.49
N LYS A 778 -11.75 46.24 35.26
CA LYS A 778 -12.84 46.34 36.24
C LYS A 778 -13.97 47.17 35.67
N SER A 779 -15.18 46.70 35.81
CA SER A 779 -16.39 47.35 35.35
C SER A 779 -17.46 47.24 36.42
N GLY A 780 -18.29 48.27 36.57
CA GLY A 780 -19.47 48.25 37.46
C GLY A 780 -20.58 47.33 36.96
N ARG A 781 -20.50 46.87 35.70
CA ARG A 781 -21.47 45.96 35.08
C ARG A 781 -20.73 44.84 34.32
N LEU A 782 -21.34 43.68 34.19
CA LEU A 782 -20.87 42.63 33.32
C LEU A 782 -21.19 43.02 31.84
N GLU A 783 -20.18 43.59 31.15
CA GLU A 783 -20.34 44.03 29.76
C GLU A 783 -19.45 43.20 28.82
N GLN A 784 -19.77 43.22 27.53
CA GLN A 784 -18.93 42.57 26.53
C GLN A 784 -17.60 43.35 26.40
N LEU A 785 -16.49 42.63 26.43
CA LEU A 785 -15.17 43.20 26.20
C LEU A 785 -14.71 42.79 24.81
N VAL A 786 -14.35 43.76 23.98
CA VAL A 786 -13.67 43.51 22.71
C VAL A 786 -12.18 43.62 22.94
N VAL A 787 -11.43 42.58 22.70
CA VAL A 787 -10.00 42.52 22.95
C VAL A 787 -9.25 42.39 21.62
N ASN A 788 -8.51 43.39 21.24
CA ASN A 788 -7.66 43.39 20.04
C ASN A 788 -6.22 43.14 20.45
N PHE A 789 -5.59 42.09 19.89
CA PHE A 789 -4.19 41.82 20.13
C PHE A 789 -3.34 42.13 18.90
N PHE A 790 -2.19 42.77 19.14
CA PHE A 790 -1.28 43.20 18.08
C PHE A 790 0.10 42.63 18.33
N LYS A 791 0.73 42.07 17.29
CA LYS A 791 2.15 41.71 17.35
C LYS A 791 2.96 42.95 17.03
N LYS A 792 3.87 43.37 17.92
CA LYS A 792 4.81 44.47 17.63
C LYS A 792 5.66 44.01 16.43
N ARG A 793 5.61 44.75 15.32
CA ARG A 793 6.61 44.58 14.25
C ARG A 793 7.96 44.96 14.83
N SER A 794 8.89 43.95 14.91
CA SER A 794 10.29 44.16 15.22
C SER A 794 10.96 44.93 14.12
#